data_cb7bb7010a0a77f71eabcea6f77ddeec
#
_entry.id   cb7bb7010a0a77f71eabcea6f77ddeec
#
_cell.length_a   1.000
_cell.length_b   1.000
_cell.length_c   1.000
_cell.angle_alpha   90.00
_cell.angle_beta   90.00
_cell.angle_gamma   90.00
#
_symmetry.space_group_name_H-M   'P 1'
#
loop_
_entity.id
_entity.type
_entity.pdbx_description
1 polymer ?
#
loop_
_entity_poly.entity_id
_entity_poly.type
_entity_poly.pdbx_seq_one_letter_code
_entity_poly.pdbx_strand_id
1 'polypeptide(L)'
;MYDVYKRILCLGMCAVGLGISALQAEDAEAVTKTWTVTLGEGLTNNAPVTLSDGNYTLRGWIRDAAKNYLAIGGRAAAASQAEGWALTTDADGKFVGSGDLDLRGAVTVDGAPSAWTITHIGQKAFLNVNDAPFDVCILPTTLRSMDSETFQSCGRYSGFTTFRLVAPEMTGDLPNNTFLVNTHLTKVLLQIPKVTRLGGYWKRTGYDNFMAETDVSDWNLAAVQKLYHHDGNVEDRKANSWLFRFSKFRGTMRLPSLQILNAHAFINCPNMAALEAGRNGTLEYVGYSAVTNCPALGSLVLGGAAAGWTVSSNAFNAVNLTNVTFLTTPPAYEEAETVVFGTAETPARQIAFHIPPRGTRGWDANWSRFARAARAPADGERAAFAARFGAFAAEGLVGLVPPALFRTAREQWLVCGRSPVLRHAVRAAVFDPRFDGDAVEVSPAPDADGRYAAGTRVTLTARPNAAKGRFVRWRGTVPEEREEEASLTLVLDRDLDLTAQFAHDWTFTLADPEAGFTSWKKGFISNQVWKLAVTITDAAQNEIKYGTGSFGSAWTDFGEGMLDLNGRVLWTDAPEGARELTVGGYHSDAFKGPGETVTVKVEGKEQKVYREYIPAARYPRALVLRENLDAPLTQVFRYLGSGGPVTNLVFECPTMTANPYTDGFCGYAMRAGRLRTPRITRVPAAYTWSLGDVDVSDWRLDAITDVVGELTGDWGVYKGMFAGGQTFTGTLHLPALATVQTNAFRAASKMEAVELGSNTVVTSIGTKAFKGCSSLARIQLRAGRDLAVGEDAFEGTAALKVLAFTFEAPQDPTAVDNMLAGATEEVAASADPPVIYASRAMGWTREKIARIQPPTEAERAACPPWVANAPVVGVWQTASGARRAWVVHAPSKDDPRGTYLFLR
;
A
#
# COMPACT_ATOMS: atom_id res chain seq x y z
N MET A 1 2.14 -50.43 -18.71
CA MET A 1 1.12 -49.38 -18.72
C MET A 1 1.36 -48.31 -17.61
N TYR A 2 1.87 -48.69 -16.45
CA TYR A 2 2.11 -47.73 -15.34
C TYR A 2 3.30 -46.79 -15.61
N ASP A 3 4.34 -47.23 -16.31
CA ASP A 3 5.52 -46.41 -16.63
C ASP A 3 5.30 -45.40 -17.79
N VAL A 4 4.34 -45.69 -18.67
CA VAL A 4 3.97 -44.77 -19.75
C VAL A 4 3.16 -43.60 -19.20
N TYR A 5 2.31 -43.86 -18.19
CA TYR A 5 1.54 -42.79 -17.50
C TYR A 5 2.44 -41.86 -16.69
N LYS A 6 3.47 -42.37 -16.04
CA LYS A 6 4.47 -41.55 -15.33
C LYS A 6 5.27 -40.63 -16.26
N ARG A 7 5.62 -41.11 -17.46
CA ARG A 7 6.35 -40.30 -18.46
C ARG A 7 5.46 -39.24 -19.11
N ILE A 8 4.16 -39.51 -19.29
CA ILE A 8 3.21 -38.55 -19.80
C ILE A 8 2.86 -37.49 -18.73
N LEU A 9 2.78 -37.88 -17.46
CA LEU A 9 2.57 -36.90 -16.37
C LEU A 9 3.79 -35.99 -16.15
N CYS A 10 5.03 -36.54 -16.26
CA CYS A 10 6.25 -35.73 -16.17
C CYS A 10 6.44 -34.79 -17.37
N LEU A 11 6.03 -35.22 -18.58
CA LEU A 11 6.09 -34.33 -19.75
C LEU A 11 4.97 -33.26 -19.75
N GLY A 12 3.81 -33.57 -19.19
CA GLY A 12 2.73 -32.59 -18.98
C GLY A 12 3.05 -31.55 -17.92
N MET A 13 3.72 -31.93 -16.84
CA MET A 13 4.16 -31.00 -15.79
C MET A 13 5.36 -30.14 -16.21
N CYS A 14 6.26 -30.67 -17.09
CA CYS A 14 7.30 -29.82 -17.68
C CYS A 14 6.76 -28.82 -18.71
N ALA A 15 5.69 -29.13 -19.44
CA ALA A 15 5.13 -28.22 -20.44
C ALA A 15 4.33 -27.07 -19.82
N VAL A 16 3.71 -27.26 -18.64
CA VAL A 16 3.03 -26.19 -17.90
C VAL A 16 4.03 -25.33 -17.10
N GLY A 17 5.13 -25.92 -16.62
CA GLY A 17 6.24 -25.19 -15.99
C GLY A 17 7.04 -24.32 -16.96
N LEU A 18 7.12 -24.75 -18.24
CA LEU A 18 7.83 -23.99 -19.28
C LEU A 18 7.04 -22.81 -19.83
N GLY A 19 5.72 -22.78 -19.71
CA GLY A 19 4.89 -21.64 -20.14
C GLY A 19 5.00 -20.40 -19.25
N ILE A 20 5.21 -20.57 -17.94
CA ILE A 20 5.42 -19.46 -16.99
C ILE A 20 6.89 -19.03 -16.97
N SER A 21 7.82 -19.97 -17.18
CA SER A 21 9.24 -19.68 -17.37
C SER A 21 9.53 -18.95 -18.69
N ALA A 22 8.73 -19.17 -19.73
CA ALA A 22 8.96 -18.53 -21.04
C ALA A 22 8.64 -17.03 -21.02
N LEU A 23 7.61 -16.55 -20.28
CA LEU A 23 7.30 -15.13 -20.15
C LEU A 23 8.29 -14.38 -19.21
N GLN A 24 8.84 -15.05 -18.19
CA GLN A 24 9.95 -14.54 -17.40
C GLN A 24 11.32 -14.80 -18.03
N ALA A 25 11.46 -15.82 -18.88
CA ALA A 25 12.68 -16.13 -19.60
C ALA A 25 12.89 -15.25 -20.84
N GLU A 26 11.83 -14.71 -21.46
CA GLU A 26 11.98 -13.66 -22.49
C GLU A 26 12.54 -12.34 -21.92
N ASP A 27 12.32 -12.07 -20.61
CA ASP A 27 12.97 -10.94 -19.91
C ASP A 27 14.41 -11.28 -19.43
N ALA A 28 14.76 -12.56 -19.38
CA ALA A 28 16.06 -13.07 -18.95
C ALA A 28 16.99 -13.49 -20.12
N GLU A 29 16.62 -13.19 -21.38
CA GLU A 29 17.62 -13.26 -22.45
C GLU A 29 18.78 -12.35 -22.09
N ALA A 30 19.94 -12.94 -21.83
CA ALA A 30 21.13 -12.19 -21.47
C ALA A 30 21.37 -11.13 -22.55
N VAL A 31 21.23 -9.88 -22.18
CA VAL A 31 21.47 -8.76 -23.09
C VAL A 31 22.95 -8.82 -23.48
N THR A 32 23.23 -9.32 -24.66
CA THR A 32 24.60 -9.50 -25.17
C THR A 32 25.10 -8.26 -25.90
N LYS A 33 24.22 -7.29 -26.18
CA LYS A 33 24.58 -6.06 -26.91
C LYS A 33 25.35 -5.10 -26.00
N THR A 34 26.33 -4.43 -26.58
CA THR A 34 27.08 -3.34 -25.95
C THR A 34 26.97 -2.11 -26.83
N TRP A 35 26.60 -0.99 -26.23
CA TRP A 35 26.55 0.31 -26.91
C TRP A 35 27.83 1.09 -26.61
N THR A 36 28.59 1.41 -27.64
CA THR A 36 29.79 2.25 -27.53
C THR A 36 29.43 3.71 -27.79
N VAL A 37 29.80 4.59 -26.87
CA VAL A 37 29.57 6.03 -26.96
C VAL A 37 30.82 6.72 -27.49
N THR A 38 30.66 7.43 -28.59
CA THR A 38 31.65 8.36 -29.09
C THR A 38 31.26 9.78 -28.71
N LEU A 39 32.19 10.51 -28.10
CA LEU A 39 31.99 11.89 -27.66
C LEU A 39 32.27 12.86 -28.80
N GLY A 40 31.38 13.78 -29.08
CA GLY A 40 31.61 14.89 -30.02
C GLY A 40 32.44 16.01 -29.36
N GLU A 41 32.15 16.33 -28.09
CA GLU A 41 32.79 17.43 -27.36
C GLU A 41 32.85 17.04 -25.89
N GLY A 42 33.91 16.59 -25.36
CA GLY A 42 34.17 16.32 -23.95
C GLY A 42 32.98 15.84 -23.05
N LEU A 43 33.24 15.47 -21.84
CA LEU A 43 32.26 14.98 -20.87
C LEU A 43 31.51 16.11 -20.14
N THR A 44 30.69 16.87 -20.84
CA THR A 44 29.89 17.96 -20.24
C THR A 44 28.40 17.76 -20.47
N ASN A 45 27.58 18.28 -19.58
CA ASN A 45 26.12 18.26 -19.76
C ASN A 45 25.73 18.91 -21.10
N ASN A 46 24.84 18.26 -21.83
CA ASN A 46 24.35 18.64 -23.15
C ASN A 46 25.35 18.44 -24.31
N ALA A 47 26.54 17.89 -24.09
CA ALA A 47 27.45 17.54 -25.20
C ALA A 47 26.79 16.47 -26.08
N PRO A 48 26.89 16.61 -27.43
CA PRO A 48 26.39 15.62 -28.37
C PRO A 48 27.21 14.34 -28.30
N VAL A 49 26.51 13.21 -28.41
CA VAL A 49 27.14 11.89 -28.46
C VAL A 49 26.57 11.05 -29.57
N THR A 50 27.34 10.07 -29.98
CA THR A 50 26.88 9.00 -30.88
C THR A 50 27.02 7.67 -30.16
N LEU A 51 25.96 6.85 -30.18
CA LEU A 51 25.96 5.50 -29.60
C LEU A 51 25.90 4.49 -30.77
N SER A 52 26.75 3.46 -30.73
CA SER A 52 26.71 2.40 -31.72
C SER A 52 26.82 1.02 -31.07
N ASP A 53 26.03 0.06 -31.57
CA ASP A 53 26.14 -1.39 -31.25
C ASP A 53 26.78 -2.19 -32.40
N GLY A 54 27.32 -1.48 -33.40
CA GLY A 54 27.87 -2.06 -34.64
C GLY A 54 26.81 -2.24 -35.73
N ASN A 55 25.52 -2.30 -35.40
CA ASN A 55 24.43 -2.42 -36.38
C ASN A 55 23.64 -1.10 -36.50
N TYR A 56 23.33 -0.48 -35.38
CA TYR A 56 22.69 0.82 -35.30
C TYR A 56 23.69 1.89 -34.86
N THR A 57 23.51 3.10 -35.38
CA THR A 57 24.18 4.29 -34.91
C THR A 57 23.14 5.32 -34.52
N LEU A 58 23.11 5.69 -33.24
CA LEU A 58 22.10 6.59 -32.67
C LEU A 58 22.75 7.91 -32.25
N ARG A 59 22.06 9.00 -32.51
CA ARG A 59 22.41 10.32 -31.97
C ARG A 59 21.82 10.49 -30.57
N GLY A 60 22.54 11.12 -29.68
CA GLY A 60 22.10 11.43 -28.33
C GLY A 60 22.90 12.60 -27.74
N TRP A 61 22.76 12.79 -26.45
CA TRP A 61 23.46 13.82 -25.70
C TRP A 61 23.65 13.42 -24.26
N ILE A 62 24.65 14.01 -23.59
CA ILE A 62 24.91 13.82 -22.18
C ILE A 62 23.86 14.58 -21.38
N ARG A 63 23.02 13.88 -20.66
CA ARG A 63 21.98 14.49 -19.82
C ARG A 63 22.49 14.96 -18.46
N ASP A 64 23.31 14.15 -17.83
CA ASP A 64 23.95 14.44 -16.55
C ASP A 64 25.32 13.75 -16.50
N ALA A 65 26.39 14.52 -16.71
CA ALA A 65 27.75 14.00 -16.74
C ALA A 65 28.21 13.47 -15.37
N ALA A 66 27.74 14.08 -14.27
CA ALA A 66 28.11 13.67 -12.91
C ALA A 66 27.50 12.31 -12.52
N LYS A 67 26.40 11.91 -13.16
CA LYS A 67 25.70 10.64 -12.92
C LYS A 67 25.87 9.64 -14.06
N ASN A 68 26.62 9.96 -15.10
CA ASN A 68 26.78 9.14 -16.31
C ASN A 68 25.44 8.85 -17.01
N TYR A 69 24.57 9.86 -17.15
CA TYR A 69 23.26 9.73 -17.79
C TYR A 69 23.27 10.25 -19.20
N LEU A 70 22.69 9.45 -20.11
CA LEU A 70 22.53 9.74 -21.52
C LEU A 70 21.06 9.90 -21.91
N ALA A 71 20.84 10.67 -22.97
CA ALA A 71 19.58 10.73 -23.68
C ALA A 71 19.78 10.36 -25.14
N ILE A 72 18.78 9.73 -25.75
CA ILE A 72 18.75 9.39 -27.18
C ILE A 72 17.80 10.36 -27.89
N GLY A 73 18.17 10.76 -29.12
CA GLY A 73 17.42 11.69 -29.97
C GLY A 73 17.73 13.15 -29.71
N GLY A 74 16.85 14.05 -30.17
CA GLY A 74 17.03 15.49 -30.06
C GLY A 74 16.88 16.06 -28.66
N ARG A 75 17.46 17.22 -28.43
CA ARG A 75 17.20 18.05 -27.24
C ARG A 75 15.84 18.71 -27.41
N ALA A 76 15.18 19.02 -26.29
CA ALA A 76 13.86 19.67 -26.27
C ALA A 76 13.79 20.85 -27.26
N ALA A 77 12.69 20.91 -28.02
CA ALA A 77 12.45 21.93 -29.01
C ALA A 77 13.42 21.93 -30.20
N ALA A 78 13.88 20.76 -30.69
CA ALA A 78 14.59 20.67 -31.94
C ALA A 78 13.86 21.48 -33.04
N ALA A 79 14.52 22.44 -33.62
CA ALA A 79 13.94 23.39 -34.57
C ALA A 79 13.45 22.71 -35.88
N SER A 80 14.03 21.57 -36.20
CA SER A 80 13.65 20.74 -37.33
C SER A 80 13.40 19.28 -36.92
N GLN A 81 12.66 18.55 -37.72
CA GLN A 81 12.42 17.12 -37.54
C GLN A 81 13.71 16.30 -37.60
N ALA A 82 14.62 16.62 -38.53
CA ALA A 82 15.89 15.92 -38.68
C ALA A 82 16.82 16.08 -37.48
N GLU A 83 16.77 17.19 -36.77
CA GLU A 83 17.55 17.42 -35.56
C GLU A 83 17.05 16.60 -34.39
N GLY A 84 15.77 16.19 -34.41
CA GLY A 84 15.16 15.33 -33.37
C GLY A 84 15.50 13.85 -33.49
N TRP A 85 15.86 13.38 -34.68
CA TRP A 85 16.05 11.96 -34.95
C TRP A 85 17.18 11.33 -34.14
N ALA A 86 16.89 10.19 -33.51
CA ALA A 86 17.89 9.34 -32.92
C ALA A 86 18.67 8.52 -33.97
N LEU A 87 17.97 7.95 -34.95
CA LEU A 87 18.56 7.16 -36.04
C LEU A 87 19.38 8.04 -37.00
N THR A 88 20.50 7.52 -37.44
CA THR A 88 21.30 8.13 -38.55
C THR A 88 20.83 7.62 -39.90
N THR A 89 21.07 8.41 -40.95
CA THR A 89 20.76 8.06 -42.36
C THR A 89 22.05 7.86 -43.15
N ASP A 90 21.99 7.03 -44.16
CA ASP A 90 23.03 6.91 -45.17
C ASP A 90 23.02 8.09 -46.15
N ALA A 91 23.87 8.03 -47.19
CA ALA A 91 24.02 9.07 -48.19
C ALA A 91 22.73 9.28 -49.02
N ASP A 92 21.89 8.26 -49.13
CA ASP A 92 20.60 8.30 -49.85
C ASP A 92 19.44 8.74 -48.93
N GLY A 93 19.72 9.09 -47.66
CA GLY A 93 18.75 9.54 -46.66
C GLY A 93 17.92 8.40 -46.07
N LYS A 94 18.32 7.14 -46.27
CA LYS A 94 17.68 5.96 -45.70
C LYS A 94 18.26 5.71 -44.30
N PHE A 95 17.38 5.38 -43.34
CA PHE A 95 17.82 5.02 -41.96
C PHE A 95 18.71 3.77 -41.95
N VAL A 96 19.80 3.83 -41.22
CA VAL A 96 20.81 2.78 -41.12
C VAL A 96 20.47 1.86 -39.93
N GLY A 97 20.56 0.55 -40.17
CA GLY A 97 20.35 -0.52 -39.21
C GLY A 97 19.46 -1.62 -39.76
N SER A 98 19.37 -2.75 -39.02
CA SER A 98 18.51 -3.87 -39.36
C SER A 98 18.26 -4.77 -38.14
N GLY A 99 17.12 -5.45 -38.13
CA GLY A 99 16.73 -6.34 -37.03
C GLY A 99 16.22 -5.58 -35.80
N ASP A 100 16.39 -6.13 -34.62
CA ASP A 100 15.83 -5.58 -33.40
C ASP A 100 16.66 -4.42 -32.86
N LEU A 101 16.01 -3.32 -32.53
CA LEU A 101 16.59 -2.19 -31.80
C LEU A 101 16.45 -2.43 -30.28
N ASP A 102 17.49 -3.03 -29.67
CA ASP A 102 17.51 -3.30 -28.23
C ASP A 102 18.45 -2.33 -27.53
N LEU A 103 17.88 -1.44 -26.72
CA LEU A 103 18.58 -0.40 -25.96
C LEU A 103 18.93 -0.81 -24.51
N ARG A 104 18.71 -2.08 -24.12
CA ARG A 104 19.00 -2.57 -22.76
C ARG A 104 20.48 -2.85 -22.52
N GLY A 105 21.30 -2.90 -23.54
CA GLY A 105 22.71 -3.26 -23.49
C GLY A 105 23.57 -2.39 -22.57
N ALA A 106 24.74 -2.90 -22.23
CA ALA A 106 25.74 -2.13 -21.50
C ALA A 106 26.20 -0.93 -22.34
N VAL A 107 26.40 0.22 -21.71
CA VAL A 107 26.84 1.44 -22.40
C VAL A 107 28.24 1.79 -21.94
N THR A 108 29.21 1.80 -22.87
CA THR A 108 30.61 2.14 -22.62
C THR A 108 30.98 3.43 -23.32
N VAL A 109 31.87 4.21 -22.75
CA VAL A 109 32.46 5.41 -23.37
C VAL A 109 33.90 5.08 -23.77
N ASP A 110 34.34 5.50 -24.94
CA ASP A 110 35.66 5.23 -25.49
C ASP A 110 36.77 5.32 -24.44
N GLY A 111 37.36 4.15 -24.11
CA GLY A 111 38.51 4.03 -23.18
C GLY A 111 38.22 4.23 -21.69
N ALA A 112 36.97 4.42 -21.27
CA ALA A 112 36.60 4.59 -19.87
C ALA A 112 35.81 3.40 -19.33
N PRO A 113 36.20 2.82 -18.18
CA PRO A 113 35.48 1.68 -17.58
C PRO A 113 34.19 2.10 -16.83
N SER A 114 33.71 3.33 -17.02
CA SER A 114 32.51 3.82 -16.30
C SER A 114 31.24 3.34 -16.98
N ALA A 115 30.35 2.73 -16.21
CA ALA A 115 28.99 2.38 -16.68
C ALA A 115 28.18 3.66 -16.90
N TRP A 116 27.77 3.88 -18.14
CA TRP A 116 26.82 4.91 -18.54
C TRP A 116 25.42 4.31 -18.72
N THR A 117 24.38 5.11 -18.53
CA THR A 117 22.99 4.63 -18.62
C THR A 117 22.13 5.55 -19.48
N ILE A 118 21.31 4.93 -20.34
CA ILE A 118 20.29 5.65 -21.11
C ILE A 118 19.09 5.85 -20.19
N THR A 119 18.81 7.11 -19.86
CA THR A 119 17.74 7.47 -18.91
C THR A 119 16.61 8.28 -19.53
N HIS A 120 16.76 8.71 -20.78
CA HIS A 120 15.81 9.58 -21.45
C HIS A 120 15.75 9.33 -22.95
N ILE A 121 14.53 9.42 -23.51
CA ILE A 121 14.31 9.48 -24.97
C ILE A 121 13.75 10.87 -25.28
N GLY A 122 14.48 11.61 -26.11
CA GLY A 122 14.15 12.99 -26.47
C GLY A 122 12.99 13.11 -27.44
N GLN A 123 12.51 14.34 -27.59
CA GLN A 123 11.39 14.66 -28.47
C GLN A 123 11.72 14.27 -29.92
N LYS A 124 10.75 13.69 -30.61
CA LYS A 124 10.85 13.31 -32.03
C LYS A 124 11.94 12.27 -32.36
N ALA A 125 12.50 11.56 -31.38
CA ALA A 125 13.61 10.63 -31.58
C ALA A 125 13.37 9.62 -32.72
N PHE A 126 12.15 9.13 -32.91
CA PHE A 126 11.75 8.21 -33.96
C PHE A 126 10.55 8.73 -34.75
N LEU A 127 10.34 10.06 -34.81
CA LEU A 127 9.24 10.70 -35.51
C LEU A 127 9.38 10.50 -37.05
N ASN A 128 8.30 10.06 -37.70
CA ASN A 128 8.23 9.87 -39.14
C ASN A 128 9.32 8.94 -39.73
N VAL A 129 9.82 7.99 -38.92
CA VAL A 129 10.63 6.87 -39.42
C VAL A 129 9.66 5.90 -40.10
N ASN A 130 9.14 6.30 -41.26
CA ASN A 130 8.01 5.64 -41.93
C ASN A 130 8.31 4.18 -42.31
N ASP A 131 9.50 3.92 -42.82
CA ASP A 131 10.06 2.60 -43.06
C ASP A 131 11.08 2.34 -41.95
N ALA A 132 10.60 1.84 -40.79
CA ALA A 132 11.47 1.60 -39.69
C ALA A 132 12.46 0.46 -39.99
N PRO A 133 13.77 0.64 -39.74
CA PRO A 133 14.76 -0.41 -39.99
C PRO A 133 14.74 -1.51 -38.96
N PHE A 134 13.80 -1.50 -38.03
CA PHE A 134 13.61 -2.48 -36.97
C PHE A 134 12.16 -2.95 -36.86
N ASP A 135 11.96 -4.21 -36.53
CA ASP A 135 10.64 -4.78 -36.23
C ASP A 135 10.31 -4.67 -34.76
N VAL A 136 11.30 -4.87 -33.90
CA VAL A 136 11.14 -4.80 -32.43
C VAL A 136 11.96 -3.64 -31.89
N CYS A 137 11.34 -2.84 -31.03
CA CYS A 137 12.03 -1.81 -30.26
C CYS A 137 11.88 -2.11 -28.75
N ILE A 138 13.02 -2.30 -28.07
CA ILE A 138 13.09 -2.56 -26.62
C ILE A 138 13.83 -1.42 -25.96
N LEU A 139 13.15 -0.68 -25.09
CA LEU A 139 13.72 0.43 -24.35
C LEU A 139 14.47 -0.04 -23.10
N PRO A 140 15.47 0.74 -22.62
CA PRO A 140 16.26 0.34 -21.45
C PRO A 140 15.45 0.36 -20.15
N THR A 141 15.72 -0.58 -19.25
CA THR A 141 15.06 -0.63 -17.93
C THR A 141 15.43 0.55 -17.04
N THR A 142 16.53 1.23 -17.36
CA THR A 142 17.02 2.44 -16.68
C THR A 142 16.30 3.72 -17.10
N LEU A 143 15.34 3.65 -18.02
CA LEU A 143 14.62 4.81 -18.54
C LEU A 143 13.82 5.49 -17.41
N ARG A 144 13.93 6.82 -17.34
CA ARG A 144 13.26 7.65 -16.33
C ARG A 144 12.22 8.59 -16.94
N SER A 145 12.36 8.96 -18.21
CA SER A 145 11.44 9.85 -18.92
C SER A 145 11.51 9.74 -20.42
N MET A 146 10.43 10.12 -21.08
CA MET A 146 10.32 10.27 -22.55
C MET A 146 9.67 11.62 -22.84
N ASP A 147 10.00 12.21 -23.99
CA ASP A 147 9.34 13.41 -24.49
C ASP A 147 8.22 13.08 -25.49
N SER A 148 7.42 14.08 -25.87
CA SER A 148 6.29 13.91 -26.79
C SER A 148 6.73 13.54 -28.22
N GLU A 149 5.81 12.93 -28.98
CA GLU A 149 5.98 12.59 -30.41
C GLU A 149 7.14 11.60 -30.69
N THR A 150 7.66 10.90 -29.64
CA THR A 150 8.86 10.09 -29.74
C THR A 150 8.79 9.02 -30.82
N PHE A 151 7.67 8.29 -30.95
CA PHE A 151 7.46 7.25 -31.97
C PHE A 151 6.32 7.59 -32.92
N GLN A 152 5.90 8.84 -33.01
CA GLN A 152 4.81 9.23 -33.91
C GLN A 152 5.16 8.91 -35.38
N SER A 153 4.28 8.22 -36.09
CA SER A 153 4.47 7.75 -37.45
C SER A 153 5.73 6.88 -37.68
N CYS A 154 6.26 6.25 -36.61
CA CYS A 154 7.31 5.25 -36.76
C CYS A 154 6.70 3.95 -37.30
N GLY A 155 7.33 3.31 -38.31
CA GLY A 155 6.79 2.12 -38.94
C GLY A 155 5.45 2.34 -39.63
N ARG A 156 5.24 3.51 -40.26
CA ARG A 156 3.98 3.81 -40.94
C ARG A 156 3.79 2.97 -42.20
N TYR A 157 4.84 2.64 -42.94
CA TYR A 157 4.78 1.85 -44.16
C TYR A 157 5.37 0.45 -43.97
N SER A 158 6.38 0.28 -43.13
CA SER A 158 6.99 -1.00 -42.84
C SER A 158 7.75 -0.98 -41.49
N GLY A 159 8.02 -2.18 -40.94
CA GLY A 159 8.72 -2.34 -39.64
C GLY A 159 7.92 -1.92 -38.41
N PHE A 160 8.55 -1.92 -37.27
CA PHE A 160 8.05 -1.52 -35.96
C PHE A 160 6.71 -2.19 -35.59
N THR A 161 6.76 -3.51 -35.48
CA THR A 161 5.58 -4.33 -35.10
C THR A 161 5.44 -4.52 -33.61
N THR A 162 6.56 -4.47 -32.86
CA THR A 162 6.60 -4.75 -31.43
C THR A 162 7.34 -3.64 -30.65
N PHE A 163 6.72 -3.21 -29.56
CA PHE A 163 7.29 -2.23 -28.63
C PHE A 163 7.30 -2.77 -27.20
N ARG A 164 8.45 -2.68 -26.53
CA ARG A 164 8.60 -3.10 -25.14
C ARG A 164 9.18 -1.95 -24.31
N LEU A 165 8.45 -1.53 -23.29
CA LEU A 165 8.86 -0.55 -22.29
C LEU A 165 8.73 -1.14 -20.90
N VAL A 166 9.85 -1.60 -20.35
CA VAL A 166 9.97 -2.08 -18.97
C VAL A 166 10.85 -1.09 -18.21
N ALA A 167 10.24 -0.09 -17.59
CA ALA A 167 10.96 1.02 -16.96
C ALA A 167 10.40 1.29 -15.54
N PRO A 168 10.81 0.50 -14.55
CA PRO A 168 10.28 0.58 -13.17
C PRO A 168 10.59 1.91 -12.49
N GLU A 169 11.61 2.64 -12.94
CA GLU A 169 12.01 3.94 -12.40
C GLU A 169 11.46 5.14 -13.20
N MET A 170 10.76 4.90 -14.29
CA MET A 170 10.13 5.96 -15.06
C MET A 170 8.99 6.61 -14.29
N THR A 171 9.03 7.94 -14.16
CA THR A 171 8.05 8.76 -13.44
C THR A 171 7.45 9.81 -14.33
N GLY A 172 6.37 10.46 -13.87
CA GLY A 172 5.70 11.51 -14.63
C GLY A 172 4.73 10.96 -15.68
N ASP A 173 4.90 11.35 -16.92
CA ASP A 173 3.96 11.09 -18.00
C ASP A 173 4.55 10.14 -19.05
N LEU A 174 3.72 9.25 -19.60
CA LEU A 174 3.92 8.73 -20.96
C LEU A 174 3.26 9.74 -21.90
N PRO A 175 4.04 10.46 -22.72
CA PRO A 175 3.55 11.71 -23.31
C PRO A 175 2.56 11.53 -24.45
N ASN A 176 1.94 12.65 -24.86
CA ASN A 176 0.99 12.70 -25.97
C ASN A 176 1.64 12.25 -27.28
N ASN A 177 0.81 11.67 -28.16
CA ASN A 177 1.17 11.27 -29.53
C ASN A 177 2.34 10.27 -29.63
N THR A 178 2.69 9.57 -28.50
CA THR A 178 3.81 8.61 -28.52
C THR A 178 3.69 7.60 -29.65
N PHE A 179 2.49 7.04 -29.89
CA PHE A 179 2.25 6.02 -30.93
C PHE A 179 1.28 6.48 -32.03
N LEU A 180 1.10 7.77 -32.23
CA LEU A 180 0.17 8.28 -33.25
C LEU A 180 0.63 7.84 -34.63
N VAL A 181 -0.30 7.26 -35.40
CA VAL A 181 -0.08 6.82 -36.80
C VAL A 181 0.94 5.66 -36.98
N ASN A 182 1.09 4.80 -35.96
CA ASN A 182 1.86 3.57 -36.08
C ASN A 182 0.97 2.45 -36.61
N THR A 183 1.06 2.15 -37.91
CA THR A 183 0.12 1.25 -38.57
C THR A 183 0.42 -0.23 -38.39
N HIS A 184 1.69 -0.57 -38.22
CA HIS A 184 2.17 -1.95 -38.07
C HIS A 184 2.37 -2.38 -36.62
N LEU A 185 2.23 -1.49 -35.63
CA LEU A 185 2.42 -1.79 -34.24
C LEU A 185 1.29 -2.69 -33.73
N THR A 186 1.55 -3.99 -33.60
CA THR A 186 0.58 -5.00 -33.14
C THR A 186 0.79 -5.44 -31.71
N LYS A 187 2.04 -5.42 -31.20
CA LYS A 187 2.39 -5.89 -29.87
C LYS A 187 3.02 -4.78 -29.03
N VAL A 188 2.42 -4.47 -27.90
CA VAL A 188 2.90 -3.43 -26.96
C VAL A 188 2.94 -4.00 -25.56
N LEU A 189 4.08 -3.88 -24.88
CA LEU A 189 4.23 -4.20 -23.47
C LEU A 189 4.63 -2.94 -22.69
N LEU A 190 3.86 -2.61 -21.64
CA LEU A 190 4.11 -1.48 -20.75
C LEU A 190 4.25 -1.95 -19.30
N GLN A 191 5.44 -1.85 -18.73
CA GLN A 191 5.76 -2.10 -17.32
C GLN A 191 6.33 -0.81 -16.72
N ILE A 192 5.44 0.15 -16.41
CA ILE A 192 5.77 1.51 -15.97
C ILE A 192 4.98 1.88 -14.69
N PRO A 193 5.24 1.19 -13.58
CA PRO A 193 4.41 1.24 -12.37
C PRO A 193 4.37 2.61 -11.68
N LYS A 194 5.33 3.51 -11.96
CA LYS A 194 5.42 4.85 -11.36
C LYS A 194 4.93 5.98 -12.26
N VAL A 195 4.58 5.69 -13.50
CA VAL A 195 4.01 6.68 -14.43
C VAL A 195 2.60 7.05 -13.98
N THR A 196 2.33 8.34 -13.83
CA THR A 196 1.05 8.84 -13.29
C THR A 196 0.05 9.25 -14.34
N ARG A 197 0.49 9.45 -15.58
CA ARG A 197 -0.37 9.93 -16.67
C ARG A 197 -0.02 9.26 -17.99
N LEU A 198 -1.06 8.87 -18.74
CA LEU A 198 -0.91 8.40 -20.12
C LEU A 198 -1.41 9.47 -21.08
N GLY A 199 -0.53 9.93 -21.97
CA GLY A 199 -0.84 10.93 -22.99
C GLY A 199 -1.79 10.41 -24.09
N GLY A 200 -2.78 11.22 -24.46
CA GLY A 200 -3.84 10.86 -25.39
C GLY A 200 -3.40 10.67 -26.84
N TYR A 201 -4.31 10.08 -27.62
CA TYR A 201 -4.25 9.97 -29.06
C TYR A 201 -3.17 9.05 -29.62
N TRP A 202 -3.27 7.77 -29.34
CA TRP A 202 -2.32 6.76 -29.84
C TRP A 202 -2.67 6.26 -31.24
N LYS A 203 -3.94 6.34 -31.68
CA LYS A 203 -4.38 5.85 -32.98
C LYS A 203 -5.19 6.90 -33.77
N ARG A 204 -4.89 7.03 -35.03
CA ARG A 204 -5.73 7.72 -36.05
C ARG A 204 -6.63 6.71 -36.78
N THR A 205 -7.84 7.10 -37.20
CA THR A 205 -8.77 6.26 -37.95
C THR A 205 -8.13 5.60 -39.18
N GLY A 206 -8.47 4.35 -39.46
CA GLY A 206 -8.12 3.66 -40.71
C GLY A 206 -7.05 2.56 -40.59
N TYR A 207 -6.62 2.19 -39.38
CA TYR A 207 -5.60 1.13 -39.17
C TYR A 207 -6.18 -0.07 -38.46
N ASP A 208 -6.30 -1.20 -39.18
CA ASP A 208 -7.10 -2.33 -38.69
C ASP A 208 -6.42 -3.22 -37.67
N ASN A 209 -5.09 -3.18 -37.53
CA ASN A 209 -4.34 -4.12 -36.68
C ASN A 209 -3.62 -3.51 -35.48
N PHE A 210 -3.86 -2.23 -35.12
CA PHE A 210 -3.17 -1.59 -34.03
C PHE A 210 -3.43 -2.32 -32.69
N MET A 211 -2.37 -2.79 -32.08
CA MET A 211 -2.34 -3.57 -30.83
C MET A 211 -3.11 -4.90 -30.89
N ALA A 212 -3.28 -5.52 -32.07
CA ALA A 212 -4.08 -6.74 -32.23
C ALA A 212 -3.50 -7.97 -31.50
N GLU A 213 -2.19 -7.99 -31.27
CA GLU A 213 -1.48 -9.05 -30.57
C GLU A 213 -1.17 -8.71 -29.09
N THR A 214 -1.60 -7.54 -28.63
CA THR A 214 -1.37 -7.05 -27.27
C THR A 214 -2.37 -7.64 -26.30
N ASP A 215 -1.88 -8.25 -25.21
CA ASP A 215 -2.68 -8.55 -24.02
C ASP A 215 -2.38 -7.51 -22.94
N VAL A 216 -3.35 -6.65 -22.65
CA VAL A 216 -3.18 -5.57 -21.66
C VAL A 216 -3.24 -6.09 -20.23
N SER A 217 -3.55 -7.38 -20.01
CA SER A 217 -3.46 -8.00 -18.69
C SER A 217 -2.01 -8.07 -18.20
N ASP A 218 -1.05 -8.04 -19.11
CA ASP A 218 0.39 -8.05 -18.83
C ASP A 218 0.96 -6.65 -18.51
N TRP A 219 0.15 -5.59 -18.64
CA TRP A 219 0.62 -4.24 -18.39
C TRP A 219 0.66 -3.92 -16.88
N ASN A 220 1.70 -3.21 -16.45
CA ASN A 220 1.80 -2.67 -15.11
C ASN A 220 1.70 -1.14 -15.15
N LEU A 221 0.52 -0.63 -14.85
CA LEU A 221 0.15 0.80 -14.85
C LEU A 221 -0.32 1.21 -13.44
N ALA A 222 0.35 0.73 -12.39
CA ALA A 222 -0.13 0.81 -11.01
C ALA A 222 -0.37 2.26 -10.51
N ALA A 223 0.44 3.22 -10.93
CA ALA A 223 0.34 4.61 -10.49
C ALA A 223 -0.47 5.52 -11.43
N VAL A 224 -0.98 5.02 -12.55
CA VAL A 224 -1.71 5.87 -13.52
C VAL A 224 -2.99 6.44 -12.89
N GLN A 225 -3.05 7.76 -12.81
CA GLN A 225 -4.15 8.53 -12.23
C GLN A 225 -5.05 9.17 -13.30
N LYS A 226 -4.47 9.57 -14.42
CA LYS A 226 -5.18 10.32 -15.46
C LYS A 226 -4.84 9.80 -16.87
N LEU A 227 -5.85 9.76 -17.73
CA LEU A 227 -5.73 9.55 -19.18
C LEU A 227 -5.88 10.92 -19.83
N TYR A 228 -4.84 11.40 -20.53
CA TYR A 228 -4.83 12.74 -21.09
C TYR A 228 -5.75 12.93 -22.30
N HIS A 229 -6.30 14.12 -22.42
CA HIS A 229 -6.87 14.62 -23.66
C HIS A 229 -5.77 14.93 -24.69
N HIS A 230 -6.09 14.80 -25.98
CA HIS A 230 -5.13 15.05 -27.06
C HIS A 230 -4.63 16.51 -27.13
N ASP A 231 -5.43 17.48 -26.67
CA ASP A 231 -5.08 18.91 -26.64
C ASP A 231 -4.25 19.34 -25.43
N GLY A 232 -3.84 18.36 -24.59
CA GLY A 232 -3.01 18.64 -23.41
C GLY A 232 -3.75 19.25 -22.21
N ASN A 233 -5.07 19.50 -22.32
CA ASN A 233 -5.86 20.04 -21.21
C ASN A 233 -6.24 18.95 -20.21
N VAL A 234 -5.44 18.80 -19.18
CA VAL A 234 -5.56 17.77 -18.15
C VAL A 234 -6.66 18.04 -17.13
N GLU A 235 -7.08 19.28 -17.00
CA GLU A 235 -7.99 19.72 -15.93
C GLU A 235 -9.46 19.57 -16.33
N ASP A 236 -9.77 19.46 -17.63
CA ASP A 236 -11.14 19.28 -18.09
C ASP A 236 -11.58 17.81 -17.96
N ARG A 237 -12.33 17.51 -16.88
CA ARG A 237 -12.89 16.18 -16.62
C ARG A 237 -13.81 15.67 -17.74
N LYS A 238 -14.41 16.57 -18.52
CA LYS A 238 -15.36 16.27 -19.62
C LYS A 238 -14.68 16.15 -20.98
N ALA A 239 -13.39 16.42 -21.06
CA ALA A 239 -12.65 16.32 -22.32
C ALA A 239 -12.59 14.88 -22.86
N ASN A 240 -12.58 14.76 -24.18
CA ASN A 240 -12.47 13.48 -24.89
C ASN A 240 -11.03 12.97 -24.84
N SER A 241 -10.75 11.84 -24.23
CA SER A 241 -9.41 11.26 -24.20
C SER A 241 -9.00 10.64 -25.54
N TRP A 242 -9.85 9.84 -26.12
CA TRP A 242 -9.59 9.01 -27.31
C TRP A 242 -8.30 8.18 -27.26
N LEU A 243 -7.73 7.98 -26.10
CA LEU A 243 -6.42 7.35 -25.91
C LEU A 243 -6.32 5.97 -26.57
N PHE A 244 -7.27 5.09 -26.27
CA PHE A 244 -7.32 3.73 -26.79
C PHE A 244 -8.36 3.51 -27.91
N ARG A 245 -8.80 4.58 -28.55
CA ARG A 245 -9.81 4.50 -29.59
C ARG A 245 -9.39 3.55 -30.72
N PHE A 246 -10.28 2.61 -31.10
CA PHE A 246 -10.05 1.59 -32.16
C PHE A 246 -8.90 0.61 -31.90
N SER A 247 -8.37 0.54 -30.67
CA SER A 247 -7.34 -0.43 -30.32
C SER A 247 -7.91 -1.84 -30.23
N LYS A 248 -7.21 -2.81 -30.78
CA LYS A 248 -7.66 -4.23 -30.83
C LYS A 248 -7.07 -5.11 -29.72
N PHE A 249 -6.43 -4.54 -28.73
CA PHE A 249 -5.89 -5.30 -27.60
C PHE A 249 -6.97 -6.15 -26.92
N ARG A 250 -6.55 -7.24 -26.31
CA ARG A 250 -7.38 -8.15 -25.53
C ARG A 250 -7.01 -8.12 -24.04
N GLY A 251 -7.79 -8.82 -23.23
CA GLY A 251 -7.51 -9.03 -21.80
C GLY A 251 -8.16 -8.00 -20.90
N THR A 252 -7.62 -7.87 -19.70
CA THR A 252 -8.12 -6.98 -18.64
C THR A 252 -7.26 -5.74 -18.52
N MET A 253 -7.82 -4.56 -18.84
CA MET A 253 -7.16 -3.28 -18.59
C MET A 253 -7.22 -2.96 -17.08
N ARG A 254 -6.05 -2.82 -16.43
CA ARG A 254 -5.95 -2.51 -14.99
C ARG A 254 -5.35 -1.13 -14.77
N LEU A 255 -6.12 -0.24 -14.15
CA LEU A 255 -5.77 1.13 -13.80
C LEU A 255 -6.12 1.38 -12.31
N PRO A 256 -5.42 0.74 -11.37
CA PRO A 256 -5.84 0.70 -9.96
C PRO A 256 -5.86 2.05 -9.27
N SER A 257 -5.04 3.01 -9.70
CA SER A 257 -4.95 4.36 -9.12
C SER A 257 -5.69 5.42 -9.94
N LEU A 258 -6.48 5.03 -10.95
CA LEU A 258 -7.17 5.97 -11.83
C LEU A 258 -8.13 6.87 -11.07
N GLN A 259 -8.02 8.17 -11.27
CA GLN A 259 -8.90 9.20 -10.71
C GLN A 259 -9.98 9.63 -11.70
N ILE A 260 -9.59 9.78 -12.97
CA ILE A 260 -10.48 10.27 -14.01
C ILE A 260 -10.43 9.34 -15.21
N LEU A 261 -11.57 8.74 -15.53
CA LEU A 261 -11.80 8.04 -16.79
C LEU A 261 -12.55 9.01 -17.74
N ASN A 262 -11.81 9.67 -18.61
CA ASN A 262 -12.35 10.68 -19.50
C ASN A 262 -13.36 10.12 -20.52
N ALA A 263 -14.15 11.01 -21.12
CA ALA A 263 -15.06 10.65 -22.20
C ALA A 263 -14.30 10.00 -23.38
N HIS A 264 -14.90 8.97 -23.96
CA HIS A 264 -14.40 8.25 -25.14
C HIS A 264 -13.00 7.60 -24.99
N ALA A 265 -12.53 7.33 -23.76
CA ALA A 265 -11.21 6.74 -23.53
C ALA A 265 -11.05 5.37 -24.22
N PHE A 266 -12.10 4.54 -24.17
CA PHE A 266 -12.16 3.18 -24.75
C PHE A 266 -13.32 3.08 -25.74
N ILE A 267 -13.24 3.73 -26.85
CA ILE A 267 -14.26 3.62 -27.92
C ILE A 267 -13.81 2.65 -29.01
N ASN A 268 -14.69 1.75 -29.40
CA ASN A 268 -14.41 0.74 -30.44
C ASN A 268 -13.18 -0.16 -30.10
N CYS A 269 -13.09 -0.65 -28.85
CA CYS A 269 -12.08 -1.64 -28.43
C CYS A 269 -12.73 -3.04 -28.42
N PRO A 270 -12.76 -3.75 -29.57
CA PRO A 270 -13.65 -4.91 -29.73
C PRO A 270 -13.29 -6.11 -28.87
N ASN A 271 -12.01 -6.27 -28.50
CA ASN A 271 -11.48 -7.44 -27.81
C ASN A 271 -11.19 -7.22 -26.33
N MET A 272 -11.40 -6.03 -25.78
CA MET A 272 -11.23 -5.74 -24.36
C MET A 272 -12.25 -6.52 -23.55
N ALA A 273 -11.79 -7.48 -22.71
CA ALA A 273 -12.66 -8.37 -21.97
C ALA A 273 -13.14 -7.78 -20.63
N ALA A 274 -12.28 -7.02 -19.95
CA ALA A 274 -12.58 -6.40 -18.67
C ALA A 274 -11.85 -5.07 -18.47
N LEU A 275 -12.42 -4.22 -17.59
CA LEU A 275 -11.80 -2.98 -17.11
C LEU A 275 -11.83 -2.95 -15.58
N GLU A 276 -10.67 -2.76 -14.96
CA GLU A 276 -10.51 -2.47 -13.54
C GLU A 276 -10.00 -1.04 -13.38
N ALA A 277 -10.81 -0.14 -12.80
CA ALA A 277 -10.51 1.26 -12.63
C ALA A 277 -10.65 1.71 -11.17
N GLY A 278 -9.66 2.45 -10.67
CA GLY A 278 -9.68 3.02 -9.33
C GLY A 278 -9.73 2.00 -8.18
N ARG A 279 -9.14 0.80 -8.35
CA ARG A 279 -9.16 -0.26 -7.33
C ARG A 279 -8.73 0.23 -5.94
N ASN A 280 -7.81 1.21 -5.89
CA ASN A 280 -7.33 1.83 -4.66
C ASN A 280 -8.30 2.85 -4.05
N GLY A 281 -9.55 2.91 -4.52
CA GLY A 281 -10.53 3.88 -4.03
C GLY A 281 -10.27 5.31 -4.50
N THR A 282 -9.78 5.47 -5.71
CA THR A 282 -9.30 6.76 -6.24
C THR A 282 -10.16 7.38 -7.33
N LEU A 283 -11.13 6.63 -7.89
CA LEU A 283 -11.93 7.10 -9.02
C LEU A 283 -12.88 8.24 -8.59
N GLU A 284 -12.73 9.40 -9.19
CA GLU A 284 -13.52 10.60 -8.92
C GLU A 284 -14.58 10.87 -10.00
N TYR A 285 -14.25 10.51 -11.25
CA TYR A 285 -15.12 10.82 -12.38
C TYR A 285 -15.01 9.79 -13.51
N VAL A 286 -16.15 9.46 -14.10
CA VAL A 286 -16.26 8.68 -15.34
C VAL A 286 -17.09 9.48 -16.35
N GLY A 287 -16.46 9.82 -17.48
CA GLY A 287 -17.01 10.68 -18.50
C GLY A 287 -18.07 10.02 -19.38
N TYR A 288 -18.76 10.84 -20.16
CA TYR A 288 -19.74 10.45 -21.17
C TYR A 288 -19.14 9.42 -22.14
N SER A 289 -19.86 8.32 -22.38
CA SER A 289 -19.43 7.29 -23.34
C SER A 289 -17.95 6.85 -23.17
N ALA A 290 -17.45 6.84 -21.95
CA ALA A 290 -16.05 6.53 -21.64
C ALA A 290 -15.63 5.16 -22.19
N VAL A 291 -16.55 4.18 -22.16
CA VAL A 291 -16.39 2.85 -22.74
C VAL A 291 -17.58 2.56 -23.65
N THR A 292 -17.40 2.65 -24.95
CA THR A 292 -18.46 2.52 -25.92
C THR A 292 -18.06 1.59 -27.06
N ASN A 293 -19.02 0.80 -27.54
CA ASN A 293 -18.82 -0.16 -28.62
C ASN A 293 -17.64 -1.11 -28.39
N CYS A 294 -17.59 -1.68 -27.18
CA CYS A 294 -16.63 -2.71 -26.75
C CYS A 294 -17.37 -4.04 -26.54
N PRO A 295 -17.66 -4.80 -27.61
CA PRO A 295 -18.57 -5.95 -27.54
C PRO A 295 -18.02 -7.12 -26.70
N ALA A 296 -16.72 -7.25 -26.52
CA ALA A 296 -16.15 -8.29 -25.63
C ALA A 296 -16.21 -7.92 -24.13
N LEU A 297 -16.50 -6.65 -23.80
CA LEU A 297 -16.48 -6.19 -22.42
C LEU A 297 -17.61 -6.85 -21.61
N GLY A 298 -17.23 -7.84 -20.79
CA GLY A 298 -18.13 -8.56 -19.90
C GLY A 298 -18.07 -8.07 -18.45
N SER A 299 -17.00 -7.44 -18.03
CA SER A 299 -16.74 -7.18 -16.61
C SER A 299 -16.15 -5.81 -16.33
N LEU A 300 -16.66 -5.16 -15.27
CA LEU A 300 -16.16 -3.91 -14.71
C LEU A 300 -15.85 -4.10 -13.23
N VAL A 301 -14.72 -3.57 -12.78
CA VAL A 301 -14.36 -3.43 -11.35
C VAL A 301 -14.06 -1.97 -11.10
N LEU A 302 -14.83 -1.32 -10.23
CA LEU A 302 -14.81 0.13 -10.03
C LEU A 302 -14.61 0.46 -8.54
N GLY A 303 -13.60 1.27 -8.24
CA GLY A 303 -13.30 1.74 -6.89
C GLY A 303 -13.29 3.25 -6.82
N GLY A 304 -14.40 3.86 -6.43
CA GLY A 304 -14.55 5.30 -6.32
C GLY A 304 -13.91 5.90 -5.07
N ALA A 305 -13.58 7.18 -5.13
CA ALA A 305 -13.02 7.92 -4.02
C ALA A 305 -13.98 7.99 -2.83
N ALA A 306 -13.45 7.94 -1.61
CA ALA A 306 -14.24 7.99 -0.38
C ALA A 306 -15.05 9.30 -0.22
N ALA A 307 -14.55 10.39 -0.80
CA ALA A 307 -15.25 11.67 -0.85
C ALA A 307 -16.47 11.68 -1.80
N GLY A 308 -16.66 10.61 -2.56
CA GLY A 308 -17.68 10.46 -3.59
C GLY A 308 -17.09 10.54 -4.99
N TRP A 309 -17.81 9.97 -5.96
CA TRP A 309 -17.43 9.97 -7.38
C TRP A 309 -18.68 10.01 -8.26
N THR A 310 -18.51 10.46 -9.49
CA THR A 310 -19.61 10.72 -10.41
C THR A 310 -19.45 9.95 -11.70
N VAL A 311 -20.55 9.46 -12.25
CA VAL A 311 -20.62 8.78 -13.56
C VAL A 311 -21.57 9.53 -14.46
N SER A 312 -21.10 9.84 -15.65
CA SER A 312 -21.88 10.51 -16.69
C SER A 312 -22.76 9.54 -17.48
N SER A 313 -23.66 10.05 -18.30
CA SER A 313 -24.57 9.25 -19.13
C SER A 313 -23.80 8.36 -20.12
N ASN A 314 -24.39 7.21 -20.43
CA ASN A 314 -23.83 6.22 -21.37
C ASN A 314 -22.38 5.80 -21.10
N ALA A 315 -21.87 6.01 -19.89
CA ALA A 315 -20.44 5.83 -19.56
C ALA A 315 -19.91 4.44 -19.91
N PHE A 316 -20.70 3.40 -19.70
CA PHE A 316 -20.37 2.00 -19.96
C PHE A 316 -21.37 1.37 -20.94
N ASN A 317 -21.43 1.87 -22.14
CA ASN A 317 -22.31 1.40 -23.21
C ASN A 317 -21.72 0.12 -23.85
N ALA A 318 -21.87 -1.02 -23.17
CA ALA A 318 -21.37 -2.33 -23.58
C ALA A 318 -22.49 -3.37 -23.59
N VAL A 319 -22.73 -3.97 -24.76
CA VAL A 319 -23.86 -4.90 -25.01
C VAL A 319 -23.77 -6.19 -24.17
N ASN A 320 -22.54 -6.71 -23.98
CA ASN A 320 -22.29 -7.99 -23.32
C ASN A 320 -21.88 -7.85 -21.85
N LEU A 321 -22.06 -6.68 -21.25
CA LEU A 321 -21.75 -6.46 -19.83
C LEU A 321 -22.57 -7.42 -18.96
N THR A 322 -21.89 -8.21 -18.14
CA THR A 322 -22.51 -9.20 -17.24
C THR A 322 -22.19 -8.98 -15.78
N ASN A 323 -21.03 -8.41 -15.47
CA ASN A 323 -20.60 -8.18 -14.09
C ASN A 323 -20.14 -6.75 -13.87
N VAL A 324 -20.65 -6.10 -12.83
CA VAL A 324 -20.20 -4.80 -12.35
C VAL A 324 -19.91 -4.92 -10.86
N THR A 325 -18.65 -4.77 -10.48
CA THR A 325 -18.21 -4.86 -9.09
C THR A 325 -17.83 -3.48 -8.58
N PHE A 326 -18.49 -3.02 -7.53
CA PHE A 326 -18.11 -1.84 -6.79
C PHE A 326 -17.22 -2.23 -5.61
N LEU A 327 -16.05 -1.61 -5.46
CA LEU A 327 -15.13 -1.86 -4.35
C LEU A 327 -15.35 -0.88 -3.18
N THR A 328 -15.92 0.29 -3.48
CA THR A 328 -16.12 1.40 -2.55
C THR A 328 -17.54 1.93 -2.69
N THR A 329 -17.81 3.18 -2.31
CA THR A 329 -19.13 3.82 -2.40
C THR A 329 -19.73 3.76 -3.82
N PRO A 330 -21.06 3.68 -3.97
CA PRO A 330 -21.70 3.77 -5.27
C PRO A 330 -21.54 5.16 -5.87
N PRO A 331 -21.57 5.29 -7.22
CA PRO A 331 -21.46 6.58 -7.88
C PRO A 331 -22.71 7.47 -7.67
N ALA A 332 -22.47 8.77 -7.72
CA ALA A 332 -23.49 9.73 -8.11
C ALA A 332 -23.66 9.72 -9.63
N TYR A 333 -24.84 10.03 -10.14
CA TYR A 333 -25.13 10.08 -11.58
C TYR A 333 -25.42 11.54 -11.98
N GLU A 334 -24.76 12.04 -13.03
CA GLU A 334 -24.95 13.43 -13.49
C GLU A 334 -26.37 13.67 -14.00
N GLU A 335 -26.97 12.66 -14.68
CA GLU A 335 -28.29 12.79 -15.31
C GLU A 335 -29.29 11.76 -14.73
N ALA A 336 -30.52 12.21 -14.49
CA ALA A 336 -31.49 11.44 -13.74
C ALA A 336 -32.12 10.27 -14.53
N GLU A 337 -32.13 10.30 -15.86
CA GLU A 337 -32.95 9.36 -16.67
C GLU A 337 -32.17 8.53 -17.70
N THR A 338 -30.84 8.68 -17.81
CA THR A 338 -30.04 7.99 -18.82
C THR A 338 -29.51 6.64 -18.34
N VAL A 339 -29.36 5.70 -19.28
CA VAL A 339 -28.68 4.42 -19.05
C VAL A 339 -27.18 4.66 -18.86
N VAL A 340 -26.59 4.07 -17.84
CA VAL A 340 -25.16 4.18 -17.53
C VAL A 340 -24.44 2.85 -17.77
N PHE A 341 -25.02 1.74 -17.29
CA PHE A 341 -24.46 0.42 -17.44
C PHE A 341 -25.26 -0.42 -18.44
N GLY A 342 -24.60 -0.86 -19.49
CA GLY A 342 -25.21 -1.59 -20.60
C GLY A 342 -25.80 -0.64 -21.66
N THR A 343 -26.70 -1.14 -22.47
CA THR A 343 -27.44 -0.41 -23.53
C THR A 343 -28.92 -0.38 -23.23
N ALA A 344 -29.70 0.40 -24.01
CA ALA A 344 -31.17 0.39 -23.93
C ALA A 344 -31.77 -1.01 -24.22
N GLU A 345 -31.07 -1.86 -24.95
CA GLU A 345 -31.47 -3.21 -25.31
C GLU A 345 -30.99 -4.28 -24.33
N THR A 346 -30.17 -3.94 -23.33
CA THR A 346 -29.64 -4.89 -22.34
C THR A 346 -30.80 -5.67 -21.70
N PRO A 347 -30.83 -7.02 -21.79
CA PRO A 347 -31.88 -7.83 -21.22
C PRO A 347 -32.04 -7.70 -19.71
N ALA A 348 -33.24 -7.93 -19.21
CA ALA A 348 -33.42 -8.08 -17.77
C ALA A 348 -32.55 -9.23 -17.23
N ARG A 349 -32.00 -9.04 -16.04
CA ARG A 349 -31.19 -10.07 -15.33
C ARG A 349 -29.92 -10.49 -16.06
N GLN A 350 -29.40 -9.65 -16.95
CA GLN A 350 -28.15 -9.91 -17.62
C GLN A 350 -26.95 -9.51 -16.74
N ILE A 351 -27.07 -8.42 -15.98
CA ILE A 351 -25.95 -7.86 -15.19
C ILE A 351 -26.11 -8.25 -13.73
N ALA A 352 -25.03 -8.74 -13.13
CA ALA A 352 -24.88 -8.89 -11.69
C ALA A 352 -24.08 -7.71 -11.13
N PHE A 353 -24.70 -6.90 -10.29
CA PHE A 353 -24.05 -5.83 -9.55
C PHE A 353 -23.54 -6.37 -8.23
N HIS A 354 -22.22 -6.45 -8.10
CA HIS A 354 -21.53 -6.92 -6.90
C HIS A 354 -21.18 -5.71 -6.04
N ILE A 355 -21.76 -5.65 -4.85
CA ILE A 355 -21.47 -4.63 -3.85
C ILE A 355 -20.60 -5.19 -2.74
N PRO A 356 -19.79 -4.36 -2.05
CA PRO A 356 -18.98 -4.81 -0.93
C PRO A 356 -19.77 -5.50 0.17
N PRO A 357 -19.11 -6.32 1.01
CA PRO A 357 -19.73 -6.92 2.17
C PRO A 357 -20.35 -5.87 3.09
N ARG A 358 -21.36 -6.29 3.87
CA ARG A 358 -21.95 -5.47 4.93
C ARG A 358 -20.85 -5.00 5.89
N GLY A 359 -20.85 -3.72 6.25
CA GLY A 359 -19.82 -3.15 7.11
C GLY A 359 -18.62 -2.53 6.39
N THR A 360 -18.57 -2.60 5.04
CA THR A 360 -17.55 -1.89 4.28
C THR A 360 -17.77 -0.38 4.37
N ARG A 361 -16.72 0.36 4.80
CA ARG A 361 -16.75 1.82 4.97
C ARG A 361 -17.35 2.52 3.75
N GLY A 362 -18.33 3.39 3.97
CA GLY A 362 -19.02 4.16 2.94
C GLY A 362 -20.21 3.44 2.26
N TRP A 363 -20.39 2.14 2.51
CA TRP A 363 -21.52 1.36 1.95
C TRP A 363 -22.72 1.21 2.88
N ASP A 364 -22.56 1.39 4.18
CA ASP A 364 -23.57 1.00 5.16
C ASP A 364 -24.92 1.69 4.98
N ALA A 365 -24.95 2.99 4.72
CA ALA A 365 -26.19 3.73 4.39
C ALA A 365 -26.79 3.29 3.05
N ASN A 366 -25.93 3.06 2.05
CA ASN A 366 -26.32 2.63 0.72
C ASN A 366 -26.76 1.17 0.71
N TRP A 367 -26.13 0.30 1.51
CA TRP A 367 -26.49 -1.10 1.61
C TRP A 367 -27.96 -1.26 1.99
N SER A 368 -28.42 -0.54 3.02
CA SER A 368 -29.83 -0.56 3.45
C SER A 368 -30.79 -0.08 2.34
N ARG A 369 -30.41 0.93 1.57
CA ARG A 369 -31.17 1.42 0.42
C ARG A 369 -31.25 0.36 -0.67
N PHE A 370 -30.15 -0.26 -1.04
CA PHE A 370 -30.10 -1.27 -2.10
C PHE A 370 -30.83 -2.56 -1.69
N ALA A 371 -30.63 -3.04 -0.47
CA ALA A 371 -31.30 -4.23 0.04
C ALA A 371 -32.83 -4.06 0.14
N ARG A 372 -33.32 -2.86 0.52
CA ARG A 372 -34.75 -2.56 0.55
C ARG A 372 -35.39 -2.44 -0.85
N ALA A 373 -34.63 -1.93 -1.81
CA ALA A 373 -35.08 -1.81 -3.19
C ALA A 373 -35.07 -3.15 -3.93
N ALA A 374 -34.31 -4.12 -3.42
CA ALA A 374 -34.23 -5.45 -4.02
C ALA A 374 -35.46 -6.30 -3.66
N ARG A 375 -36.13 -6.88 -4.67
CA ARG A 375 -37.10 -7.92 -4.42
C ARG A 375 -36.42 -9.27 -4.24
N ALA A 376 -36.97 -10.11 -3.39
CA ALA A 376 -36.46 -11.46 -3.23
C ALA A 376 -36.65 -12.26 -4.54
N PRO A 377 -35.66 -13.03 -5.00
CA PRO A 377 -35.78 -13.88 -6.16
C PRO A 377 -36.56 -15.13 -5.81
N ALA A 378 -37.38 -15.64 -6.75
CA ALA A 378 -38.03 -16.95 -6.66
C ALA A 378 -36.98 -18.08 -6.76
N ASP A 379 -37.32 -19.28 -6.30
CA ASP A 379 -36.37 -20.43 -6.30
C ASP A 379 -35.84 -20.75 -7.70
N GLY A 380 -36.68 -20.71 -8.73
CA GLY A 380 -36.23 -20.86 -10.12
C GLY A 380 -35.29 -19.76 -10.60
N GLU A 381 -35.46 -18.52 -10.12
CA GLU A 381 -34.56 -17.40 -10.42
C GLU A 381 -33.21 -17.58 -9.71
N ARG A 382 -33.17 -18.06 -8.45
CA ARG A 382 -31.96 -18.41 -7.72
C ARG A 382 -31.16 -19.49 -8.44
N ALA A 383 -31.82 -20.54 -8.87
CA ALA A 383 -31.19 -21.63 -9.61
C ALA A 383 -30.62 -21.15 -10.96
N ALA A 384 -31.36 -20.33 -11.70
CA ALA A 384 -30.89 -19.71 -12.94
C ALA A 384 -29.69 -18.78 -12.71
N PHE A 385 -29.70 -18.00 -11.61
CA PHE A 385 -28.54 -17.16 -11.21
C PHE A 385 -27.31 -18.02 -10.91
N ALA A 386 -27.45 -19.05 -10.07
CA ALA A 386 -26.34 -19.93 -9.71
C ALA A 386 -25.74 -20.65 -10.94
N ALA A 387 -26.56 -21.09 -11.86
CA ALA A 387 -26.14 -21.72 -13.11
C ALA A 387 -25.34 -20.75 -14.00
N ARG A 388 -25.70 -19.47 -14.01
CA ARG A 388 -25.05 -18.45 -14.85
C ARG A 388 -23.82 -17.82 -14.22
N PHE A 389 -23.85 -17.48 -12.92
CA PHE A 389 -22.83 -16.70 -12.22
C PHE A 389 -22.00 -17.54 -11.23
N GLY A 390 -22.34 -18.79 -11.05
CA GLY A 390 -21.66 -19.75 -10.18
C GLY A 390 -22.12 -19.73 -8.73
N ALA A 391 -21.80 -20.80 -8.01
CA ALA A 391 -22.21 -21.01 -6.62
C ALA A 391 -21.64 -19.94 -5.69
N PHE A 392 -20.41 -19.52 -5.90
CA PHE A 392 -19.75 -18.48 -5.08
C PHE A 392 -20.51 -17.15 -5.10
N ALA A 393 -20.94 -16.68 -6.28
CA ALA A 393 -21.76 -15.48 -6.38
C ALA A 393 -23.17 -15.68 -5.82
N ALA A 394 -23.72 -16.89 -5.96
CA ALA A 394 -25.06 -17.23 -5.48
C ALA A 394 -25.18 -17.18 -3.94
N GLU A 395 -24.11 -17.47 -3.20
CA GLU A 395 -24.06 -17.32 -1.75
C GLU A 395 -24.29 -15.86 -1.29
N GLY A 396 -23.88 -14.89 -2.12
CA GLY A 396 -24.05 -13.45 -1.86
C GLY A 396 -25.31 -12.84 -2.48
N LEU A 397 -26.17 -13.62 -3.14
CA LEU A 397 -27.35 -13.11 -3.85
C LEU A 397 -28.35 -12.45 -2.90
N VAL A 398 -28.51 -11.13 -3.04
CA VAL A 398 -29.48 -10.32 -2.28
C VAL A 398 -30.84 -10.33 -2.94
N GLY A 399 -30.90 -10.09 -4.27
CA GLY A 399 -32.17 -10.03 -4.99
C GLY A 399 -32.05 -9.38 -6.37
N LEU A 400 -33.18 -8.90 -6.85
CA LEU A 400 -33.34 -8.18 -8.11
C LEU A 400 -33.65 -6.70 -7.82
N VAL A 401 -32.96 -5.81 -8.47
CA VAL A 401 -33.06 -4.35 -8.26
C VAL A 401 -33.66 -3.63 -9.46
N PRO A 402 -34.47 -2.59 -9.23
CA PRO A 402 -35.12 -1.84 -10.30
C PRO A 402 -34.06 -1.03 -11.11
N PRO A 403 -34.37 -0.71 -12.38
CA PRO A 403 -33.48 0.02 -13.28
C PRO A 403 -32.91 1.32 -12.72
N ALA A 404 -33.72 2.09 -12.01
CA ALA A 404 -33.35 3.39 -11.46
C ALA A 404 -32.17 3.36 -10.48
N LEU A 405 -31.91 2.19 -9.84
CA LEU A 405 -30.90 2.08 -8.79
C LEU A 405 -29.47 2.14 -9.34
N PHE A 406 -29.21 1.47 -10.47
CA PHE A 406 -27.92 1.45 -11.15
C PHE A 406 -27.96 2.04 -12.56
N ARG A 407 -29.02 2.76 -12.89
CA ARG A 407 -29.19 3.35 -14.24
C ARG A 407 -29.00 2.33 -15.36
N THR A 408 -29.76 1.25 -15.28
CA THR A 408 -29.84 0.21 -16.32
C THR A 408 -31.16 0.32 -17.08
N ALA A 409 -31.27 -0.34 -18.23
CA ALA A 409 -32.51 -0.33 -19.00
C ALA A 409 -33.64 -1.18 -18.35
N ARG A 410 -33.26 -2.22 -17.61
CA ARG A 410 -34.16 -3.21 -17.03
C ARG A 410 -33.68 -3.72 -15.67
N GLU A 411 -34.54 -4.45 -14.95
CA GLU A 411 -34.20 -5.09 -13.68
C GLU A 411 -32.94 -5.96 -13.77
N GLN A 412 -32.03 -5.87 -12.78
CA GLN A 412 -30.76 -6.58 -12.74
C GLN A 412 -30.53 -7.24 -11.36
N TRP A 413 -29.49 -8.07 -11.26
CA TRP A 413 -29.14 -8.78 -10.04
C TRP A 413 -28.31 -7.92 -9.06
N LEU A 414 -28.55 -8.11 -7.77
CA LEU A 414 -27.73 -7.54 -6.67
C LEU A 414 -27.10 -8.67 -5.86
N VAL A 415 -25.77 -8.61 -5.73
CA VAL A 415 -24.94 -9.58 -5.02
C VAL A 415 -24.08 -8.86 -3.99
N CYS A 416 -23.99 -9.38 -2.76
CA CYS A 416 -23.22 -8.81 -1.67
C CYS A 416 -21.97 -9.63 -1.38
N GLY A 417 -20.81 -9.00 -1.41
CA GLY A 417 -19.53 -9.56 -0.97
C GLY A 417 -18.97 -10.73 -1.80
N ARG A 418 -19.60 -11.10 -2.92
CA ARG A 418 -19.25 -12.27 -3.73
C ARG A 418 -19.17 -11.91 -5.21
N SER A 419 -17.98 -11.49 -5.67
CA SER A 419 -17.78 -11.17 -7.09
C SER A 419 -16.91 -12.25 -7.77
N PRO A 420 -17.45 -13.00 -8.75
CA PRO A 420 -16.71 -14.05 -9.45
C PRO A 420 -15.63 -13.51 -10.41
N VAL A 421 -15.74 -12.24 -10.75
CA VAL A 421 -14.79 -11.58 -11.66
C VAL A 421 -13.69 -10.84 -10.91
N LEU A 422 -13.82 -10.70 -9.58
CA LEU A 422 -12.78 -10.09 -8.78
C LEU A 422 -11.60 -11.06 -8.65
N ARG A 423 -10.42 -10.55 -8.89
CA ARG A 423 -9.20 -11.34 -8.83
C ARG A 423 -8.28 -10.76 -7.76
N HIS A 424 -7.70 -11.67 -6.97
CA HIS A 424 -6.86 -11.31 -5.85
C HIS A 424 -5.43 -11.78 -6.07
N ALA A 425 -4.48 -10.95 -5.66
CA ALA A 425 -3.08 -11.34 -5.62
C ALA A 425 -2.75 -11.98 -4.26
N VAL A 426 -1.89 -12.99 -4.28
CA VAL A 426 -1.24 -13.52 -3.08
C VAL A 426 0.25 -13.24 -3.23
N ARG A 427 0.77 -12.32 -2.42
CA ARG A 427 2.19 -12.08 -2.30
C ARG A 427 2.65 -12.77 -1.03
N ALA A 428 3.49 -13.76 -1.19
CA ALA A 428 4.06 -14.51 -0.08
C ALA A 428 5.57 -14.52 -0.20
N ALA A 429 6.26 -14.09 0.84
CA ALA A 429 7.72 -13.98 0.86
C ALA A 429 8.29 -14.53 2.16
N VAL A 430 9.58 -14.80 2.18
CA VAL A 430 10.32 -15.02 3.42
C VAL A 430 10.73 -13.68 4.03
N PHE A 431 10.78 -13.59 5.35
CA PHE A 431 11.12 -12.36 6.07
C PHE A 431 12.54 -11.90 5.76
N ASP A 432 13.50 -12.81 5.75
CA ASP A 432 14.87 -12.53 5.30
C ASP A 432 15.30 -13.52 4.22
N PRO A 433 15.33 -13.12 2.95
CA PRO A 433 15.67 -14.02 1.83
C PRO A 433 17.16 -14.41 1.75
N ARG A 434 18.01 -13.88 2.63
CA ARG A 434 19.45 -14.21 2.68
C ARG A 434 19.72 -15.55 3.38
N PHE A 435 18.73 -16.10 4.08
CA PHE A 435 18.84 -17.42 4.66
C PHE A 435 18.51 -18.50 3.61
N ASP A 436 19.51 -19.22 3.17
CA ASP A 436 19.34 -20.29 2.19
C ASP A 436 18.46 -21.42 2.74
N GLY A 437 17.53 -21.87 1.94
CA GLY A 437 16.65 -23.00 2.25
C GLY A 437 15.35 -22.63 2.94
N ASP A 438 15.13 -21.37 3.33
CA ASP A 438 13.81 -20.90 3.73
C ASP A 438 12.94 -20.64 2.49
N ALA A 439 11.70 -21.08 2.52
CA ALA A 439 10.79 -20.92 1.40
C ALA A 439 9.33 -20.78 1.86
N VAL A 440 8.52 -20.22 0.99
CA VAL A 440 7.06 -20.23 1.10
C VAL A 440 6.49 -20.90 -0.15
N GLU A 441 5.71 -21.94 0.06
CA GLU A 441 4.97 -22.61 -1.00
C GLU A 441 3.53 -22.11 -1.00
N VAL A 442 2.99 -21.83 -2.18
CA VAL A 442 1.60 -21.41 -2.38
C VAL A 442 0.89 -22.38 -3.30
N SER A 443 -0.21 -22.96 -2.85
CA SER A 443 -0.98 -23.94 -3.62
C SER A 443 -2.49 -23.63 -3.53
N PRO A 444 -3.24 -23.72 -4.65
CA PRO A 444 -2.77 -23.97 -6.02
C PRO A 444 -1.90 -22.84 -6.56
N ALA A 445 -1.26 -23.05 -7.70
CA ALA A 445 -0.58 -21.97 -8.41
C ALA A 445 -1.59 -20.90 -8.88
N PRO A 446 -1.19 -19.64 -9.02
CA PRO A 446 -2.04 -18.60 -9.59
C PRO A 446 -2.32 -18.85 -11.07
N ASP A 447 -3.34 -18.20 -11.58
CA ASP A 447 -3.63 -18.18 -13.02
C ASP A 447 -2.52 -17.45 -13.80
N ALA A 448 -2.59 -17.48 -15.12
CA ALA A 448 -1.59 -16.89 -16.01
C ALA A 448 -1.29 -15.39 -15.76
N ASP A 449 -2.22 -14.67 -15.13
CA ASP A 449 -2.04 -13.25 -14.75
C ASP A 449 -1.43 -13.06 -13.34
N GLY A 450 -0.95 -14.13 -12.71
CA GLY A 450 -0.40 -14.09 -11.34
C GLY A 450 -1.44 -13.86 -10.24
N ARG A 451 -2.74 -14.03 -10.54
CA ARG A 451 -3.85 -13.79 -9.60
C ARG A 451 -4.77 -15.00 -9.50
N TYR A 452 -5.58 -15.00 -8.49
CA TYR A 452 -6.59 -16.04 -8.18
C TYR A 452 -7.99 -15.44 -8.32
N ALA A 453 -8.95 -16.25 -8.74
CA ALA A 453 -10.34 -15.85 -8.65
C ALA A 453 -10.78 -15.67 -7.18
N ALA A 454 -11.69 -14.73 -6.92
CA ALA A 454 -12.28 -14.56 -5.59
C ALA A 454 -12.94 -15.88 -5.16
N GLY A 455 -12.81 -16.22 -3.87
CA GLY A 455 -13.28 -17.49 -3.31
C GLY A 455 -12.34 -18.69 -3.50
N THR A 456 -11.23 -18.54 -4.20
CA THR A 456 -10.23 -19.61 -4.29
C THR A 456 -9.67 -19.93 -2.90
N ARG A 457 -9.58 -21.21 -2.55
CA ARG A 457 -8.86 -21.65 -1.36
C ARG A 457 -7.38 -21.76 -1.69
N VAL A 458 -6.57 -21.00 -0.99
CA VAL A 458 -5.11 -21.01 -1.16
C VAL A 458 -4.48 -21.48 0.13
N THR A 459 -3.56 -22.46 0.02
CA THR A 459 -2.75 -22.93 1.15
C THR A 459 -1.33 -22.40 1.00
N LEU A 460 -0.88 -21.67 2.02
CA LEU A 460 0.50 -21.21 2.15
C LEU A 460 1.21 -22.15 3.13
N THR A 461 2.37 -22.65 2.75
CA THR A 461 3.18 -23.52 3.61
C THR A 461 4.56 -22.91 3.80
N ALA A 462 4.87 -22.55 5.05
CA ALA A 462 6.19 -22.08 5.42
C ALA A 462 7.15 -23.27 5.53
N ARG A 463 8.27 -23.20 4.81
CA ARG A 463 9.34 -24.21 4.78
C ARG A 463 10.61 -23.63 5.36
N PRO A 464 10.90 -23.85 6.65
CA PRO A 464 12.19 -23.44 7.21
C PRO A 464 13.32 -24.31 6.69
N ASN A 465 14.54 -23.77 6.68
CA ASN A 465 15.74 -24.58 6.53
C ASN A 465 15.78 -25.67 7.64
N ALA A 466 15.68 -26.93 7.24
CA ALA A 466 15.52 -28.05 8.17
C ALA A 466 16.70 -28.21 9.16
N ALA A 467 17.87 -27.70 8.82
CA ALA A 467 19.08 -27.87 9.64
C ALA A 467 19.24 -26.79 10.72
N LYS A 468 18.72 -25.58 10.52
CA LYS A 468 19.04 -24.42 11.37
C LYS A 468 17.90 -23.44 11.59
N GLY A 469 16.72 -23.66 11.00
CA GLY A 469 15.61 -22.74 11.06
C GLY A 469 14.34 -23.39 11.61
N ARG A 470 13.47 -22.59 12.20
CA ARG A 470 12.11 -22.94 12.56
C ARG A 470 11.15 -21.83 12.15
N PHE A 471 9.96 -22.20 11.73
CA PHE A 471 8.89 -21.23 11.49
C PHE A 471 8.46 -20.60 12.83
N VAL A 472 8.25 -19.29 12.81
CA VAL A 472 7.76 -18.51 13.95
C VAL A 472 6.31 -18.12 13.72
N ARG A 473 6.06 -17.31 12.68
CA ARG A 473 4.72 -16.83 12.36
C ARG A 473 4.63 -16.24 10.95
N TRP A 474 3.40 -16.07 10.50
CA TRP A 474 3.09 -15.21 9.38
C TRP A 474 2.95 -13.76 9.84
N ARG A 475 3.37 -12.83 8.99
CA ARG A 475 3.16 -11.39 9.13
C ARG A 475 2.34 -10.86 7.96
N GLY A 476 1.56 -9.78 8.17
CA GLY A 476 0.73 -9.17 7.14
C GLY A 476 -0.75 -9.48 7.31
N THR A 477 -1.45 -9.75 6.22
CA THR A 477 -2.92 -9.91 6.18
C THR A 477 -3.42 -11.28 6.67
N VAL A 478 -2.98 -11.72 7.84
CA VAL A 478 -3.37 -13.00 8.48
C VAL A 478 -4.26 -12.74 9.68
N PRO A 479 -5.31 -13.56 9.93
CA PRO A 479 -5.99 -13.55 11.21
C PRO A 479 -5.01 -13.87 12.35
N GLU A 480 -5.05 -13.09 13.42
CA GLU A 480 -4.07 -13.17 14.52
C GLU A 480 -4.03 -14.56 15.17
N GLU A 481 -5.18 -15.18 15.33
CA GLU A 481 -5.31 -16.52 15.90
C GLU A 481 -4.69 -17.63 15.05
N ARG A 482 -4.29 -17.30 13.81
CA ARG A 482 -3.73 -18.25 12.84
C ARG A 482 -2.29 -17.90 12.39
N GLU A 483 -1.70 -16.84 12.94
CA GLU A 483 -0.35 -16.39 12.56
C GLU A 483 0.71 -17.48 12.77
N GLU A 484 0.55 -18.38 13.74
CA GLU A 484 1.53 -19.40 14.09
C GLU A 484 1.29 -20.75 13.39
N GLU A 485 0.30 -20.85 12.51
CA GLU A 485 0.07 -22.05 11.69
C GLU A 485 1.08 -22.12 10.54
N ALA A 486 2.06 -23.04 10.59
CA ALA A 486 3.05 -23.19 9.51
C ALA A 486 2.43 -23.53 8.16
N SER A 487 1.25 -24.11 8.13
CA SER A 487 0.43 -24.34 6.93
C SER A 487 -0.92 -23.66 7.09
N LEU A 488 -1.14 -22.59 6.33
CA LEU A 488 -2.27 -21.69 6.45
C LEU A 488 -3.16 -21.77 5.22
N THR A 489 -4.41 -22.21 5.36
CA THR A 489 -5.37 -22.23 4.25
C THR A 489 -6.36 -21.08 4.40
N LEU A 490 -6.43 -20.20 3.40
CA LEU A 490 -7.31 -19.04 3.36
C LEU A 490 -8.23 -19.08 2.15
N VAL A 491 -9.41 -18.47 2.28
CA VAL A 491 -10.32 -18.22 1.15
C VAL A 491 -10.10 -16.78 0.70
N LEU A 492 -9.78 -16.57 -0.56
CA LEU A 492 -9.44 -15.26 -1.08
C LEU A 492 -10.69 -14.39 -1.28
N ASP A 493 -10.85 -13.39 -0.44
CA ASP A 493 -11.85 -12.33 -0.54
C ASP A 493 -11.20 -10.94 -0.75
N ARG A 494 -9.86 -10.88 -0.69
CA ARG A 494 -9.01 -9.69 -0.84
C ARG A 494 -7.61 -10.08 -1.28
N ASP A 495 -6.81 -9.09 -1.66
CA ASP A 495 -5.37 -9.30 -1.87
C ASP A 495 -4.72 -9.67 -0.54
N LEU A 496 -3.81 -10.64 -0.58
CA LEU A 496 -3.00 -11.05 0.57
C LEU A 496 -1.56 -10.62 0.38
N ASP A 497 -0.99 -10.01 1.39
CA ASP A 497 0.43 -9.70 1.48
C ASP A 497 0.97 -10.32 2.78
N LEU A 498 1.77 -11.35 2.64
CA LEU A 498 2.16 -12.23 3.72
C LEU A 498 3.68 -12.45 3.71
N THR A 499 4.27 -12.46 4.89
CA THR A 499 5.69 -12.76 5.04
C THR A 499 5.86 -13.82 6.12
N ALA A 500 6.52 -14.94 5.77
CA ALA A 500 6.87 -15.98 6.72
C ALA A 500 8.12 -15.60 7.50
N GLN A 501 8.00 -15.48 8.81
CA GLN A 501 9.13 -15.26 9.71
C GLN A 501 9.69 -16.60 10.16
N PHE A 502 11.02 -16.76 10.03
CA PHE A 502 11.77 -17.89 10.52
C PHE A 502 12.79 -17.43 11.55
N ALA A 503 12.92 -18.15 12.66
CA ALA A 503 14.01 -17.98 13.60
C ALA A 503 15.14 -18.93 13.26
N HIS A 504 16.36 -18.42 13.18
CA HIS A 504 17.57 -19.18 12.86
C HIS A 504 18.46 -19.31 14.08
N ASP A 505 18.99 -20.51 14.31
CA ASP A 505 19.87 -20.77 15.42
C ASP A 505 21.22 -20.05 15.25
N TRP A 506 21.76 -19.61 16.37
CA TRP A 506 23.03 -18.91 16.47
C TRP A 506 24.09 -19.86 17.01
N THR A 507 25.27 -19.85 16.41
CA THR A 507 26.44 -20.59 16.93
C THR A 507 27.26 -19.64 17.78
N PHE A 508 27.51 -20.00 19.03
CA PHE A 508 28.39 -19.27 19.95
C PHE A 508 29.84 -19.71 19.80
N THR A 509 30.76 -18.75 19.87
CA THR A 509 32.21 -18.96 19.94
C THR A 509 32.85 -18.03 20.98
N LEU A 510 33.82 -18.52 21.74
CA LEU A 510 34.62 -17.69 22.63
C LEU A 510 35.49 -16.71 21.84
N ALA A 511 35.59 -15.45 22.29
CA ALA A 511 36.51 -14.48 21.71
C ALA A 511 37.97 -14.85 21.99
N ASP A 512 38.23 -15.45 23.14
CA ASP A 512 39.52 -15.99 23.59
C ASP A 512 39.32 -17.39 24.15
N PRO A 513 39.65 -18.45 23.40
CA PRO A 513 39.49 -19.81 23.83
C PRO A 513 40.27 -20.18 25.11
N GLU A 514 41.45 -19.54 25.30
CA GLU A 514 42.30 -19.81 26.50
C GLU A 514 41.67 -19.25 27.78
N ALA A 515 40.86 -18.19 27.65
CA ALA A 515 40.18 -17.59 28.81
C ALA A 515 39.02 -18.43 29.34
N GLY A 516 38.58 -19.44 28.59
CA GLY A 516 37.47 -20.33 28.96
C GLY A 516 36.13 -19.63 29.06
N PHE A 517 35.05 -20.39 29.31
CA PHE A 517 33.70 -19.89 29.51
C PHE A 517 33.53 -19.39 30.95
N THR A 518 33.92 -18.16 31.21
CA THR A 518 33.84 -17.51 32.51
C THR A 518 33.09 -16.21 32.44
N SER A 519 32.42 -15.83 33.55
CA SER A 519 31.63 -14.58 33.60
C SER A 519 32.48 -13.37 33.24
N TRP A 520 31.85 -12.40 32.55
CA TRP A 520 32.41 -11.15 32.04
C TRP A 520 33.42 -11.29 30.90
N LYS A 521 33.58 -12.47 30.35
CA LYS A 521 34.34 -12.69 29.12
C LYS A 521 33.49 -12.49 27.88
N LYS A 522 34.16 -12.15 26.80
CA LYS A 522 33.52 -11.86 25.50
C LYS A 522 33.41 -13.12 24.67
N GLY A 523 32.34 -13.18 23.91
CA GLY A 523 32.11 -14.15 22.86
C GLY A 523 31.45 -13.51 21.66
N PHE A 524 31.24 -14.35 20.66
CA PHE A 524 30.48 -14.01 19.46
C PHE A 524 29.36 -15.04 19.26
N ILE A 525 28.23 -14.57 18.76
CA ILE A 525 27.23 -15.43 18.19
C ILE A 525 27.14 -15.13 16.70
N SER A 526 27.07 -16.17 15.90
CA SER A 526 26.92 -16.03 14.45
C SER A 526 25.89 -17.01 13.89
N ASN A 527 25.23 -16.60 12.85
CA ASN A 527 24.43 -17.46 12.00
C ASN A 527 24.91 -17.32 10.55
N GLN A 528 24.14 -17.80 9.59
CA GLN A 528 24.49 -17.75 8.18
C GLN A 528 24.74 -16.32 7.65
N VAL A 529 24.10 -15.33 8.26
CA VAL A 529 24.05 -13.94 7.74
C VAL A 529 24.71 -12.94 8.68
N TRP A 530 24.57 -13.14 10.01
CA TRP A 530 24.93 -12.15 11.02
C TRP A 530 25.99 -12.65 11.99
N LYS A 531 26.82 -11.76 12.50
CA LYS A 531 27.73 -12.00 13.62
C LYS A 531 27.62 -10.87 14.62
N LEU A 532 27.36 -11.25 15.89
CA LEU A 532 27.12 -10.30 16.98
C LEU A 532 28.06 -10.59 18.15
N ALA A 533 28.54 -9.54 18.82
CA ALA A 533 29.30 -9.68 20.05
C ALA A 533 28.37 -9.85 21.26
N VAL A 534 28.78 -10.72 22.15
CA VAL A 534 28.06 -11.00 23.41
C VAL A 534 29.04 -11.05 24.58
N THR A 535 28.52 -10.91 25.79
CA THR A 535 29.27 -11.10 27.04
C THR A 535 28.65 -12.24 27.82
N ILE A 536 29.48 -13.14 28.39
CA ILE A 536 29.06 -14.16 29.32
C ILE A 536 28.76 -13.45 30.63
N THR A 537 27.52 -13.46 31.09
CA THR A 537 27.10 -12.75 32.31
C THR A 537 27.05 -13.68 33.50
N ASP A 538 26.67 -14.92 33.32
CA ASP A 538 26.70 -15.96 34.30
C ASP A 538 27.15 -17.28 33.68
N ALA A 539 28.40 -17.68 33.94
CA ALA A 539 28.96 -18.92 33.40
C ALA A 539 28.30 -20.16 34.01
N ALA A 540 27.87 -20.11 35.26
CA ALA A 540 27.22 -21.24 35.94
C ALA A 540 25.82 -21.52 35.41
N GLN A 541 25.10 -20.47 35.01
CA GLN A 541 23.77 -20.55 34.40
C GLN A 541 23.78 -20.61 32.87
N ASN A 542 24.96 -20.67 32.25
CA ASN A 542 25.13 -20.58 30.80
C ASN A 542 24.48 -19.30 30.18
N GLU A 543 24.52 -18.18 30.91
CA GLU A 543 23.89 -16.96 30.51
C GLU A 543 24.83 -16.00 29.79
N ILE A 544 24.32 -15.41 28.68
CA ILE A 544 24.98 -14.37 27.90
C ILE A 544 24.06 -13.16 27.74
N LYS A 545 24.65 -11.99 27.44
CA LYS A 545 23.92 -10.78 27.01
C LYS A 545 24.47 -10.22 25.71
N TYR A 546 23.60 -9.64 24.88
CA TYR A 546 24.05 -8.89 23.70
C TYR A 546 24.88 -7.68 24.09
N GLY A 547 25.96 -7.41 23.32
CA GLY A 547 26.90 -6.34 23.58
C GLY A 547 28.11 -6.79 24.40
N THR A 548 29.12 -5.92 24.49
CA THR A 548 30.42 -6.28 25.11
C THR A 548 30.59 -5.76 26.53
N GLY A 549 29.56 -5.26 27.17
CA GLY A 549 29.68 -4.58 28.46
C GLY A 549 30.43 -3.24 28.31
N SER A 550 30.46 -2.43 29.37
CA SER A 550 31.18 -1.14 29.35
C SER A 550 30.88 -0.27 28.12
N PHE A 551 29.62 -0.21 27.71
CA PHE A 551 29.13 0.55 26.54
C PHE A 551 29.63 0.09 25.18
N GLY A 552 30.02 -1.18 25.02
CA GLY A 552 30.42 -1.77 23.75
C GLY A 552 29.23 -2.32 22.93
N SER A 553 29.24 -2.03 21.63
CA SER A 553 28.21 -2.51 20.69
C SER A 553 28.24 -4.02 20.49
N ALA A 554 27.07 -4.62 20.24
CA ALA A 554 26.95 -6.00 19.77
C ALA A 554 27.36 -6.17 18.30
N TRP A 555 27.37 -5.10 17.53
CA TRP A 555 27.71 -5.16 16.11
C TRP A 555 29.18 -5.52 15.89
N THR A 556 29.42 -6.60 15.18
CA THR A 556 30.80 -6.97 14.72
C THR A 556 30.87 -7.03 13.21
N ASP A 557 29.76 -7.27 12.56
CA ASP A 557 29.63 -7.23 11.11
C ASP A 557 28.25 -6.66 10.75
N PHE A 558 28.25 -5.72 9.82
CA PHE A 558 27.06 -4.96 9.44
C PHE A 558 26.57 -5.45 8.10
N GLY A 559 25.43 -6.13 8.11
CA GLY A 559 24.71 -6.56 6.90
C GLY A 559 23.51 -5.67 6.64
N GLU A 560 23.14 -5.50 5.39
CA GLU A 560 21.83 -4.96 5.01
C GLU A 560 20.75 -6.03 5.21
N GLY A 561 19.53 -5.65 5.58
CA GLY A 561 18.37 -6.52 5.63
C GLY A 561 17.72 -6.62 7.01
N MET A 562 17.19 -7.78 7.36
CA MET A 562 16.44 -7.98 8.60
C MET A 562 17.24 -8.80 9.61
N LEU A 563 17.34 -8.34 10.84
CA LEU A 563 17.99 -9.04 11.95
C LEU A 563 16.92 -9.55 12.91
N ASP A 564 16.75 -10.88 12.97
CA ASP A 564 15.89 -11.55 13.94
C ASP A 564 16.74 -12.21 15.04
N LEU A 565 16.47 -11.85 16.28
CA LEU A 565 17.22 -12.32 17.46
C LEU A 565 16.58 -13.55 18.13
N ASN A 566 15.51 -14.12 17.57
CA ASN A 566 14.70 -15.17 18.21
C ASN A 566 15.27 -16.59 18.15
N GLY A 567 16.36 -16.85 17.40
CA GLY A 567 16.99 -18.16 17.34
C GLY A 567 17.58 -18.64 18.68
N ARG A 568 17.74 -19.96 18.83
CA ARG A 568 18.52 -20.52 19.95
C ARG A 568 19.98 -20.15 19.79
N VAL A 569 20.71 -20.05 20.89
CA VAL A 569 22.16 -19.85 20.89
C VAL A 569 22.82 -21.15 21.31
N LEU A 570 23.53 -21.78 20.40
CA LEU A 570 24.16 -23.09 20.60
C LEU A 570 25.68 -22.93 20.67
N TRP A 571 26.29 -23.46 21.72
CA TRP A 571 27.72 -23.62 21.79
C TRP A 571 28.07 -25.06 21.41
N THR A 572 28.40 -25.26 20.14
CA THR A 572 28.63 -26.59 19.56
C THR A 572 29.95 -27.20 20.01
N ASP A 573 30.97 -26.35 20.26
CA ASP A 573 32.36 -26.77 20.56
C ASP A 573 32.65 -26.67 22.07
N ALA A 574 31.65 -26.76 22.91
CA ALA A 574 31.84 -26.71 24.35
C ALA A 574 32.61 -27.95 24.82
N PRO A 575 33.59 -27.80 25.75
CA PRO A 575 34.44 -28.90 26.23
C PRO A 575 33.69 -30.09 26.80
N GLU A 576 32.51 -29.83 27.35
CA GLU A 576 31.65 -30.85 27.98
C GLU A 576 30.54 -31.38 27.06
N GLY A 577 30.61 -31.06 25.76
CA GLY A 577 29.59 -31.36 24.76
C GLY A 577 28.70 -30.16 24.42
N ALA A 578 28.07 -30.21 23.24
CA ALA A 578 27.21 -29.15 22.73
C ALA A 578 26.08 -28.77 23.72
N ARG A 579 25.91 -27.47 23.99
CA ARG A 579 24.87 -26.94 24.90
C ARG A 579 24.22 -25.66 24.41
N GLU A 580 23.01 -25.41 24.85
CA GLU A 580 22.29 -24.18 24.60
C GLU A 580 22.64 -23.13 25.65
N LEU A 581 22.83 -21.88 25.20
CA LEU A 581 23.08 -20.73 26.09
C LEU A 581 21.80 -19.91 26.24
N THR A 582 21.56 -19.48 27.48
CA THR A 582 20.45 -18.60 27.80
C THR A 582 20.84 -17.15 27.49
N VAL A 583 19.96 -16.41 26.82
CA VAL A 583 20.14 -14.97 26.63
C VAL A 583 19.38 -14.22 27.73
N GLY A 584 20.10 -13.66 28.70
CA GLY A 584 19.54 -12.94 29.84
C GLY A 584 19.27 -11.44 29.59
N GLY A 585 19.61 -10.92 28.41
CA GLY A 585 19.29 -9.51 28.11
C GLY A 585 20.25 -8.80 27.16
N TYR A 586 20.24 -7.50 27.26
CA TYR A 586 21.07 -6.57 26.49
C TYR A 586 21.89 -5.71 27.43
N HIS A 587 23.15 -5.43 27.08
CA HIS A 587 23.90 -4.37 27.72
C HIS A 587 23.44 -3.00 27.26
N SER A 588 23.67 -1.96 28.06
CA SER A 588 23.53 -0.57 27.60
C SER A 588 24.35 -0.37 26.33
N ASP A 589 23.80 0.35 25.38
CA ASP A 589 24.44 0.60 24.07
C ASP A 589 24.69 -0.68 23.22
N ALA A 590 24.02 -1.83 23.51
CA ALA A 590 24.23 -3.08 22.78
C ALA A 590 24.06 -2.93 21.26
N PHE A 591 23.14 -2.09 20.82
CA PHE A 591 22.89 -1.78 19.42
C PHE A 591 23.28 -0.34 19.07
N LYS A 592 24.20 0.24 19.82
CA LYS A 592 24.80 1.54 19.47
C LYS A 592 25.56 1.43 18.16
N GLY A 593 25.35 2.38 17.26
CA GLY A 593 26.16 2.48 16.04
C GLY A 593 27.64 2.68 16.36
N PRO A 594 28.59 2.09 15.59
CA PRO A 594 30.00 2.40 15.78
C PRO A 594 30.28 3.87 15.43
N GLY A 595 30.93 4.55 16.33
CA GLY A 595 31.30 5.93 16.19
C GLY A 595 32.26 6.38 17.30
N GLU A 596 32.84 7.54 17.14
CA GLU A 596 33.69 8.15 18.16
C GLU A 596 33.03 9.39 18.74
N THR A 597 33.38 9.67 19.99
CA THR A 597 33.04 10.95 20.59
C THR A 597 34.13 11.95 20.21
N VAL A 598 33.81 12.89 19.32
CA VAL A 598 34.70 13.97 18.94
C VAL A 598 34.33 15.24 19.69
N THR A 599 35.33 16.00 20.12
CA THR A 599 35.11 17.32 20.70
C THR A 599 35.10 18.34 19.57
N VAL A 600 33.95 19.00 19.37
CA VAL A 600 33.77 20.08 18.39
C VAL A 600 33.59 21.41 19.12
N LYS A 601 34.12 22.50 18.55
CA LYS A 601 33.83 23.84 19.06
C LYS A 601 32.64 24.43 18.32
N VAL A 602 31.58 24.67 19.06
CA VAL A 602 30.38 25.35 18.56
C VAL A 602 30.27 26.66 19.35
N GLU A 603 30.25 27.77 18.66
CA GLU A 603 30.23 29.12 19.25
C GLU A 603 31.28 29.36 20.35
N GLY A 604 32.49 28.80 20.15
CA GLY A 604 33.60 28.93 21.08
C GLY A 604 33.56 27.99 22.30
N LYS A 605 32.51 27.20 22.49
CA LYS A 605 32.38 26.20 23.55
C LYS A 605 32.70 24.81 23.04
N GLU A 606 33.49 24.05 23.79
CA GLU A 606 33.73 22.65 23.48
C GLU A 606 32.50 21.81 23.78
N GLN A 607 31.99 21.12 22.75
CA GLN A 607 30.93 20.14 22.86
C GLN A 607 31.43 18.78 22.44
N LYS A 608 31.10 17.74 23.24
CA LYS A 608 31.32 16.36 22.84
C LYS A 608 30.19 15.90 21.97
N VAL A 609 30.48 15.65 20.69
CA VAL A 609 29.48 15.14 19.72
C VAL A 609 29.91 13.74 19.31
N TYR A 610 28.94 12.82 19.35
CA TYR A 610 29.15 11.46 18.85
C TYR A 610 29.06 11.46 17.33
N ARG A 611 30.10 10.98 16.67
CA ARG A 611 30.18 10.87 15.22
C ARG A 611 30.12 9.40 14.79
N GLU A 612 29.07 9.02 14.05
CA GLU A 612 28.96 7.69 13.50
C GLU A 612 29.83 7.52 12.25
N TYR A 613 30.51 6.36 12.16
CA TYR A 613 31.39 6.05 11.03
C TYR A 613 30.73 5.18 9.96
N ILE A 614 29.52 4.60 10.23
CA ILE A 614 28.92 3.65 9.32
C ILE A 614 28.00 4.37 8.35
N PRO A 615 28.20 4.18 7.03
CA PRO A 615 27.23 4.62 6.05
C PRO A 615 25.86 4.01 6.35
N ALA A 616 24.80 4.80 6.18
CA ALA A 616 23.38 4.40 6.42
C ALA A 616 22.97 3.08 5.73
N ALA A 617 23.68 2.65 4.70
CA ALA A 617 23.47 1.42 3.95
C ALA A 617 23.84 0.12 4.68
N ARG A 618 24.46 0.17 5.85
CA ARG A 618 24.97 -1.03 6.56
C ARG A 618 24.22 -1.40 7.83
N TYR A 619 23.11 -0.76 8.15
CA TYR A 619 22.26 -1.12 9.28
C TYR A 619 21.16 -2.09 8.85
N PRO A 620 20.65 -2.96 9.73
CA PRO A 620 19.47 -3.76 9.41
C PRO A 620 18.29 -2.83 9.15
N ARG A 621 17.56 -3.09 8.08
CA ARG A 621 16.32 -2.36 7.76
C ARG A 621 15.21 -2.67 8.75
N ALA A 622 15.20 -3.90 9.28
CA ALA A 622 14.30 -4.31 10.34
C ALA A 622 15.07 -5.05 11.43
N LEU A 623 14.69 -4.81 12.68
CA LEU A 623 15.22 -5.48 13.86
C LEU A 623 14.06 -6.11 14.63
N VAL A 624 14.11 -7.44 14.79
CA VAL A 624 13.17 -8.20 15.61
C VAL A 624 13.85 -8.58 16.91
N LEU A 625 13.37 -8.02 18.01
CA LEU A 625 13.87 -8.34 19.35
C LEU A 625 13.39 -9.71 19.81
N ARG A 626 14.11 -10.27 20.79
CA ARG A 626 13.82 -11.58 21.35
C ARG A 626 12.49 -11.58 22.12
N GLU A 627 11.57 -12.46 21.74
CA GLU A 627 10.18 -12.47 22.25
C GLU A 627 10.05 -12.85 23.73
N ASN A 628 10.94 -13.71 24.23
CA ASN A 628 10.86 -14.29 25.58
C ASN A 628 11.78 -13.57 26.59
N LEU A 629 12.13 -12.33 26.32
CA LEU A 629 13.05 -11.59 27.17
C LEU A 629 12.28 -10.66 28.12
N ASP A 630 12.39 -10.88 29.42
CA ASP A 630 11.87 -9.97 30.47
C ASP A 630 13.04 -9.21 31.12
N ALA A 631 13.66 -8.31 30.36
CA ALA A 631 14.78 -7.51 30.82
C ALA A 631 14.60 -6.04 30.39
N PRO A 632 15.03 -5.08 31.25
CA PRO A 632 14.95 -3.67 30.90
C PRO A 632 15.83 -3.35 29.69
N LEU A 633 15.29 -2.55 28.77
CA LEU A 633 15.96 -2.12 27.54
C LEU A 633 16.56 -0.71 27.65
N THR A 634 16.93 -0.29 28.86
CA THR A 634 17.44 1.06 29.12
C THR A 634 18.70 1.33 28.28
N GLN A 635 18.66 2.36 27.44
CA GLN A 635 19.75 2.82 26.59
C GLN A 635 20.27 1.81 25.55
N VAL A 636 19.60 0.69 25.32
CA VAL A 636 20.01 -0.36 24.38
C VAL A 636 20.20 0.19 22.96
N PHE A 637 19.35 1.11 22.56
CA PHE A 637 19.32 1.72 21.20
C PHE A 637 19.79 3.18 21.20
N ARG A 638 20.48 3.61 22.23
CA ARG A 638 21.00 4.97 22.31
C ARG A 638 21.91 5.26 21.09
N TYR A 639 21.66 6.36 20.41
CA TYR A 639 22.34 6.77 19.17
C TYR A 639 22.11 5.92 17.92
N LEU A 640 21.25 4.92 17.94
CA LEU A 640 20.77 4.29 16.73
C LEU A 640 19.79 5.28 16.08
N GLY A 641 20.26 6.00 15.09
CA GLY A 641 19.35 6.78 14.28
C GLY A 641 19.56 8.29 14.15
N SER A 642 20.65 8.86 14.59
CA SER A 642 20.97 10.24 14.15
C SER A 642 21.27 10.34 12.63
N GLY A 643 21.24 9.26 11.92
CA GLY A 643 21.40 9.12 10.47
C GLY A 643 21.15 7.72 9.94
N GLY A 644 20.68 6.80 10.77
CA GLY A 644 20.57 5.38 10.45
C GLY A 644 19.17 4.92 10.04
N PRO A 645 19.09 3.88 9.24
CA PRO A 645 17.90 3.43 8.54
C PRO A 645 17.19 2.23 9.18
N VAL A 646 17.22 2.02 10.50
CA VAL A 646 16.28 1.06 11.08
C VAL A 646 14.88 1.63 10.93
N THR A 647 14.23 1.29 9.83
CA THR A 647 12.93 1.81 9.46
C THR A 647 11.78 0.99 10.03
N ASN A 648 12.08 -0.17 10.64
CA ASN A 648 11.07 -1.07 11.16
C ASN A 648 11.60 -1.82 12.39
N LEU A 649 11.33 -1.30 13.59
CA LEU A 649 11.55 -2.02 14.84
C LEU A 649 10.33 -2.90 15.12
N VAL A 650 10.51 -4.20 15.09
CA VAL A 650 9.52 -5.17 15.52
C VAL A 650 9.83 -5.58 16.96
N PHE A 651 9.00 -5.14 17.87
CA PHE A 651 9.14 -5.40 19.30
C PHE A 651 7.94 -6.20 19.82
N GLU A 652 8.08 -7.49 19.85
CA GLU A 652 7.06 -8.45 20.26
C GLU A 652 7.57 -9.23 21.47
N CYS A 653 7.23 -8.77 22.65
CA CYS A 653 7.61 -9.41 23.91
C CYS A 653 6.36 -9.68 24.75
N PRO A 654 5.61 -10.75 24.47
CA PRO A 654 4.33 -11.04 25.11
C PRO A 654 4.48 -11.37 26.60
N THR A 655 5.66 -11.77 27.05
CA THR A 655 5.93 -12.09 28.46
C THR A 655 6.53 -10.95 29.27
N MET A 656 6.96 -9.86 28.60
CA MET A 656 7.66 -8.76 29.26
C MET A 656 6.74 -8.00 30.22
N THR A 657 7.21 -7.81 31.44
CA THR A 657 6.57 -7.00 32.50
C THR A 657 7.38 -5.75 32.85
N ALA A 658 8.71 -5.77 32.61
CA ALA A 658 9.56 -4.61 32.77
C ALA A 658 9.27 -3.55 31.69
N ASN A 659 9.03 -2.29 32.09
CA ASN A 659 8.71 -1.23 31.15
C ASN A 659 9.90 -0.92 30.21
N PRO A 660 9.82 -1.23 28.91
CA PRO A 660 10.88 -0.94 27.94
C PRO A 660 10.88 0.51 27.47
N TYR A 661 9.79 1.24 27.67
CA TYR A 661 9.55 2.59 27.14
C TYR A 661 10.17 3.66 28.05
N THR A 662 11.40 3.43 28.53
CA THR A 662 12.16 4.38 29.32
C THR A 662 13.05 5.27 28.47
N ASP A 663 13.66 6.29 29.06
CA ASP A 663 14.61 7.19 28.41
C ASP A 663 15.73 6.42 27.69
N GLY A 664 15.89 6.70 26.40
CA GLY A 664 16.94 6.11 25.56
C GLY A 664 16.60 4.73 24.96
N PHE A 665 15.35 4.26 25.04
CA PHE A 665 14.93 3.03 24.36
C PHE A 665 15.08 3.16 22.84
N CYS A 666 14.62 4.26 22.26
CA CYS A 666 14.79 4.56 20.83
C CYS A 666 15.47 5.91 20.60
N GLY A 667 16.45 5.95 19.73
CA GLY A 667 17.03 7.19 19.24
C GLY A 667 16.13 7.91 18.24
N TYR A 668 16.49 9.15 17.91
CA TYR A 668 15.69 10.12 17.14
C TYR A 668 15.22 9.70 15.73
N ALA A 669 15.68 8.59 15.19
CA ALA A 669 15.33 8.17 13.81
C ALA A 669 14.85 6.72 13.69
N MET A 670 14.64 6.03 14.80
CA MET A 670 14.09 4.67 14.77
C MET A 670 12.58 4.72 14.66
N ARG A 671 12.01 3.99 13.69
CA ARG A 671 10.57 3.84 13.53
C ARG A 671 10.12 2.53 14.18
N ALA A 672 9.19 2.60 15.10
CA ALA A 672 8.53 1.41 15.63
C ALA A 672 7.51 0.91 14.60
N GLY A 673 7.80 -0.19 13.92
CA GLY A 673 6.89 -0.79 12.96
C GLY A 673 5.76 -1.58 13.62
N ARG A 674 6.06 -2.36 14.66
CA ARG A 674 5.07 -3.16 15.37
C ARG A 674 5.45 -3.31 16.83
N LEU A 675 4.50 -3.03 17.74
CA LEU A 675 4.65 -3.23 19.17
C LEU A 675 3.63 -4.26 19.67
N ARG A 676 4.11 -5.28 20.39
CA ARG A 676 3.29 -6.32 21.00
C ARG A 676 3.78 -6.60 22.41
N THR A 677 3.33 -5.79 23.35
CA THR A 677 3.71 -5.83 24.77
C THR A 677 2.47 -5.85 25.65
N PRO A 678 1.67 -6.92 25.62
CA PRO A 678 0.34 -6.97 26.23
C PRO A 678 0.34 -6.89 27.77
N ARG A 679 1.50 -7.03 28.42
CA ARG A 679 1.63 -6.98 29.89
C ARG A 679 2.19 -5.67 30.43
N ILE A 680 2.63 -4.78 29.58
CA ILE A 680 3.12 -3.45 30.01
C ILE A 680 1.93 -2.57 30.35
N THR A 681 1.97 -1.97 31.54
CA THR A 681 0.82 -1.23 32.10
C THR A 681 0.89 0.27 31.90
N ARG A 682 2.07 0.83 31.57
CA ARG A 682 2.25 2.28 31.46
C ARG A 682 3.16 2.67 30.32
N VAL A 683 2.77 3.72 29.58
CA VAL A 683 3.62 4.41 28.62
C VAL A 683 4.04 5.74 29.22
N PRO A 684 5.29 5.88 29.68
CA PRO A 684 5.77 7.12 30.31
C PRO A 684 6.00 8.23 29.28
N ALA A 685 6.19 9.46 29.75
CA ALA A 685 6.70 10.57 28.97
C ALA A 685 8.19 10.34 28.65
N ALA A 686 8.47 9.56 27.62
CA ALA A 686 9.84 9.33 27.16
C ALA A 686 10.20 10.27 26.01
N TYR A 687 11.51 10.47 25.78
CA TYR A 687 12.02 11.25 24.67
C TYR A 687 11.50 10.75 23.31
N THR A 688 11.27 11.68 22.41
CA THR A 688 10.62 11.59 21.12
C THR A 688 10.98 10.33 20.33
N TRP A 689 10.05 9.40 20.26
CA TRP A 689 10.03 8.40 19.23
C TRP A 689 9.59 9.07 17.94
N SER A 690 10.15 8.67 16.82
CA SER A 690 9.55 9.02 15.53
C SER A 690 8.70 7.84 15.09
N LEU A 691 7.39 7.95 15.24
CA LEU A 691 6.49 6.90 14.74
C LEU A 691 6.30 6.98 13.22
N GLY A 692 6.67 8.10 12.58
CA GLY A 692 6.55 8.27 11.14
C GLY A 692 5.13 7.90 10.64
N ASP A 693 5.02 7.45 9.40
CA ASP A 693 3.75 7.03 8.79
C ASP A 693 3.44 5.53 9.08
N VAL A 694 3.63 5.09 10.31
CA VAL A 694 3.38 3.71 10.74
C VAL A 694 1.89 3.51 10.99
N ASP A 695 1.31 2.41 10.52
CA ASP A 695 -0.04 1.99 10.89
C ASP A 695 0.01 1.25 12.23
N VAL A 696 -0.70 1.77 13.24
CA VAL A 696 -0.71 1.23 14.60
C VAL A 696 -1.86 0.25 14.86
N SER A 697 -2.66 -0.05 13.85
CA SER A 697 -3.86 -0.90 14.01
C SER A 697 -3.53 -2.33 14.46
N ASP A 698 -2.31 -2.80 14.16
CA ASP A 698 -1.83 -4.13 14.56
C ASP A 698 -1.10 -4.14 15.92
N TRP A 699 -0.98 -3.00 16.57
CA TRP A 699 -0.27 -2.94 17.85
C TRP A 699 -1.08 -3.57 18.99
N ARG A 700 -0.39 -4.29 19.89
CA ARG A 700 -0.97 -4.92 21.07
C ARG A 700 -0.40 -4.29 22.33
N LEU A 701 -1.19 -3.42 22.93
CA LEU A 701 -0.88 -2.66 24.13
C LEU A 701 -1.96 -2.93 25.18
N ASP A 702 -2.35 -4.19 25.34
CA ASP A 702 -3.60 -4.61 25.98
C ASP A 702 -3.70 -4.29 27.47
N ALA A 703 -2.56 -4.23 28.19
CA ALA A 703 -2.53 -3.94 29.63
C ALA A 703 -2.26 -2.47 29.95
N ILE A 704 -2.10 -1.59 28.96
CA ILE A 704 -1.80 -0.17 29.23
C ILE A 704 -2.99 0.50 29.91
N THR A 705 -2.80 0.93 31.14
CA THR A 705 -3.78 1.63 31.97
C THR A 705 -3.58 3.13 32.02
N ASP A 706 -2.39 3.62 31.60
CA ASP A 706 -2.00 5.02 31.72
C ASP A 706 -1.07 5.42 30.57
N VAL A 707 -1.44 6.47 29.83
CA VAL A 707 -0.62 7.09 28.78
C VAL A 707 -0.26 8.51 29.20
N VAL A 708 1.02 8.77 29.34
CA VAL A 708 1.55 10.02 29.89
C VAL A 708 2.10 10.91 28.76
N GLY A 709 1.71 12.20 28.77
CA GLY A 709 2.34 13.26 28.02
C GLY A 709 2.89 14.34 28.95
N GLU A 710 4.09 14.83 28.68
CA GLU A 710 4.74 15.88 29.46
C GLU A 710 5.15 17.05 28.60
N LEU A 711 4.99 18.27 29.12
CA LEU A 711 5.54 19.49 28.54
C LEU A 711 6.94 19.69 29.11
N THR A 712 7.96 19.64 28.29
CA THR A 712 9.31 19.94 28.76
C THR A 712 9.59 21.43 28.70
N GLY A 713 10.05 21.97 29.81
CA GLY A 713 10.59 23.33 30.06
C GLY A 713 10.80 24.25 28.85
N ASP A 714 11.69 25.17 28.88
CA ASP A 714 11.88 26.38 28.09
C ASP A 714 11.66 26.36 26.56
N TRP A 715 11.46 25.22 25.90
CA TRP A 715 11.30 25.11 24.46
C TRP A 715 9.90 24.68 23.97
N GLY A 716 8.94 24.47 24.84
CA GLY A 716 7.58 24.11 24.46
C GLY A 716 7.43 22.75 23.72
N VAL A 717 8.40 21.88 23.83
CA VAL A 717 8.39 20.55 23.20
C VAL A 717 7.60 19.59 24.09
N TYR A 718 6.64 18.88 23.47
CA TYR A 718 5.87 17.83 24.16
C TYR A 718 6.64 16.51 24.11
N LYS A 719 6.71 15.84 25.26
CA LYS A 719 7.29 14.51 25.37
C LYS A 719 6.17 13.50 25.62
N GLY A 720 6.20 12.41 24.92
CA GLY A 720 5.28 11.29 25.05
C GLY A 720 5.36 10.41 23.81
N MET A 721 5.12 9.12 23.97
CA MET A 721 5.21 8.16 22.88
C MET A 721 4.29 8.53 21.71
N PHE A 722 3.12 9.08 22.00
CA PHE A 722 2.11 9.43 21.00
C PHE A 722 1.95 10.95 20.78
N ALA A 723 2.75 11.77 21.44
CA ALA A 723 2.66 13.22 21.39
C ALA A 723 3.78 13.86 20.55
N GLY A 724 3.71 15.16 20.29
CA GLY A 724 4.82 15.92 19.69
C GLY A 724 4.88 15.85 18.17
N GLY A 725 3.75 15.82 17.48
CA GLY A 725 3.70 15.84 16.01
C GLY A 725 3.92 14.49 15.35
N GLN A 726 3.61 13.40 16.06
CA GLN A 726 3.65 12.05 15.50
C GLN A 726 2.67 11.91 14.31
N THR A 727 3.10 11.19 13.29
CA THR A 727 2.35 11.04 12.03
C THR A 727 1.86 9.61 11.78
N PHE A 728 1.73 8.79 12.83
CA PHE A 728 1.18 7.45 12.71
C PHE A 728 -0.29 7.47 12.25
N THR A 729 -0.69 6.41 11.57
CA THR A 729 -2.02 6.23 10.96
C THR A 729 -2.75 5.05 11.60
N GLY A 730 -4.01 4.87 11.21
CA GLY A 730 -4.82 3.72 11.62
C GLY A 730 -5.54 3.90 12.95
N THR A 731 -5.94 2.78 13.55
CA THR A 731 -6.68 2.74 14.82
C THR A 731 -5.79 2.30 15.96
N LEU A 732 -5.63 3.13 16.99
CA LEU A 732 -4.89 2.76 18.20
C LEU A 732 -5.82 2.11 19.21
N HIS A 733 -5.49 0.88 19.64
CA HIS A 733 -6.27 0.10 20.59
C HIS A 733 -5.61 0.09 21.98
N LEU A 734 -6.31 0.62 23.00
CA LEU A 734 -5.86 0.68 24.38
C LEU A 734 -6.98 0.15 25.31
N PRO A 735 -7.23 -1.17 25.32
CA PRO A 735 -8.41 -1.77 25.95
C PRO A 735 -8.44 -1.65 27.48
N ALA A 736 -7.29 -1.61 28.14
CA ALA A 736 -7.21 -1.47 29.59
C ALA A 736 -7.03 -0.03 30.08
N LEU A 737 -7.05 0.96 29.16
CA LEU A 737 -6.78 2.36 29.52
C LEU A 737 -7.88 2.92 30.41
N ALA A 738 -7.51 3.34 31.63
CA ALA A 738 -8.39 3.98 32.59
C ALA A 738 -8.25 5.51 32.59
N THR A 739 -7.05 6.00 32.26
CA THR A 739 -6.72 7.43 32.35
C THR A 739 -5.86 7.87 31.17
N VAL A 740 -6.27 8.94 30.49
CA VAL A 740 -5.47 9.65 29.48
C VAL A 740 -4.91 10.90 30.12
N GLN A 741 -3.60 11.00 30.24
CA GLN A 741 -2.95 12.17 30.86
C GLN A 741 -3.00 13.42 29.95
N THR A 742 -2.69 14.58 30.58
CA THR A 742 -2.54 15.86 29.86
C THR A 742 -1.53 15.71 28.71
N ASN A 743 -1.85 16.25 27.51
CA ASN A 743 -1.03 16.22 26.29
C ASN A 743 -0.65 14.82 25.74
N ALA A 744 -1.25 13.72 26.19
CA ALA A 744 -0.83 12.35 25.87
C ALA A 744 -0.74 12.04 24.35
N PHE A 745 -1.67 12.56 23.56
CA PHE A 745 -1.74 12.41 22.10
C PHE A 745 -1.61 13.74 21.34
N ARG A 746 -1.18 14.80 22.00
CA ARG A 746 -1.16 16.12 21.41
C ARG A 746 -0.38 16.17 20.10
N ALA A 747 -0.99 16.72 19.05
CA ALA A 747 -0.45 16.87 17.71
C ALA A 747 -0.14 15.54 16.97
N ALA A 748 -0.80 14.43 17.33
CA ALA A 748 -0.82 13.20 16.53
C ALA A 748 -1.71 13.40 15.30
N SER A 749 -1.20 14.14 14.30
CA SER A 749 -2.01 14.78 13.25
C SER A 749 -2.61 13.80 12.23
N LYS A 750 -2.04 12.60 12.07
CA LYS A 750 -2.52 11.57 11.12
C LYS A 750 -3.28 10.41 11.79
N MET A 751 -3.36 10.36 13.11
CA MET A 751 -4.15 9.35 13.83
C MET A 751 -5.62 9.44 13.43
N GLU A 752 -6.20 8.36 12.91
CA GLU A 752 -7.56 8.34 12.37
C GLU A 752 -8.61 7.92 13.39
N ALA A 753 -8.27 6.99 14.27
CA ALA A 753 -9.18 6.45 15.26
C ALA A 753 -8.46 6.01 16.54
N VAL A 754 -9.20 6.02 17.65
CA VAL A 754 -8.74 5.47 18.94
C VAL A 754 -9.87 4.72 19.64
N GLU A 755 -9.54 3.55 20.21
CA GLU A 755 -10.41 2.75 21.05
C GLU A 755 -9.83 2.70 22.47
N LEU A 756 -10.58 3.23 23.43
CA LEU A 756 -10.16 3.41 24.81
C LEU A 756 -11.02 2.56 25.77
N GLY A 757 -10.38 1.81 26.63
CA GLY A 757 -11.04 1.17 27.74
C GLY A 757 -12.07 0.11 27.40
N SER A 758 -11.92 -0.67 26.31
CA SER A 758 -12.89 -1.72 25.99
C SER A 758 -13.01 -2.79 27.09
N ASN A 759 -11.94 -3.01 27.87
CA ASN A 759 -11.89 -3.95 28.98
C ASN A 759 -12.00 -3.27 30.38
N THR A 760 -11.98 -1.92 30.42
CA THR A 760 -12.06 -1.15 31.66
C THR A 760 -12.92 0.09 31.47
N VAL A 761 -13.11 0.89 32.51
CA VAL A 761 -13.86 2.14 32.41
C VAL A 761 -12.89 3.31 32.39
N VAL A 762 -12.99 4.15 31.34
CA VAL A 762 -12.24 5.40 31.26
C VAL A 762 -12.86 6.43 32.19
N THR A 763 -12.05 6.93 33.13
CA THR A 763 -12.50 7.90 34.16
C THR A 763 -12.04 9.31 33.85
N SER A 764 -10.92 9.48 33.13
CA SER A 764 -10.43 10.83 32.83
C SER A 764 -9.69 10.93 31.49
N ILE A 765 -9.88 12.07 30.82
CA ILE A 765 -9.11 12.52 29.66
C ILE A 765 -8.56 13.90 30.01
N GLY A 766 -7.24 14.01 30.13
CA GLY A 766 -6.56 15.22 30.58
C GLY A 766 -6.67 16.41 29.62
N THR A 767 -6.35 17.59 30.12
CA THR A 767 -6.30 18.83 29.35
C THR A 767 -5.40 18.68 28.11
N LYS A 768 -5.86 19.14 26.93
CA LYS A 768 -5.11 19.10 25.65
C LYS A 768 -4.65 17.70 25.21
N ALA A 769 -5.26 16.63 25.73
CA ALA A 769 -4.85 15.26 25.48
C ALA A 769 -4.82 14.92 23.97
N PHE A 770 -5.81 15.35 23.20
CA PHE A 770 -5.92 15.14 21.74
C PHE A 770 -5.82 16.44 20.93
N LYS A 771 -5.33 17.53 21.55
CA LYS A 771 -5.23 18.83 20.87
C LYS A 771 -4.38 18.72 19.60
N GLY A 772 -4.94 19.13 18.46
CA GLY A 772 -4.26 19.12 17.16
C GLY A 772 -4.20 17.75 16.48
N CYS A 773 -4.98 16.76 16.90
CA CYS A 773 -5.18 15.49 16.19
C CYS A 773 -6.13 15.71 15.00
N SER A 774 -5.65 16.37 13.95
CA SER A 774 -6.50 16.91 12.88
C SER A 774 -7.19 15.85 12.02
N SER A 775 -6.65 14.62 11.94
CA SER A 775 -7.24 13.50 11.21
C SER A 775 -8.11 12.58 12.08
N LEU A 776 -8.22 12.83 13.38
CA LEU A 776 -8.98 11.99 14.29
C LEU A 776 -10.47 12.04 13.99
N ALA A 777 -10.96 11.02 13.27
CA ALA A 777 -12.34 10.96 12.82
C ALA A 777 -13.25 10.17 13.77
N ARG A 778 -12.69 9.23 14.55
CA ARG A 778 -13.46 8.33 15.40
C ARG A 778 -12.83 8.11 16.77
N ILE A 779 -13.66 8.19 17.80
CA ILE A 779 -13.32 7.82 19.17
C ILE A 779 -14.36 6.81 19.66
N GLN A 780 -13.90 5.68 20.17
CA GLN A 780 -14.71 4.73 20.92
C GLN A 780 -14.18 4.66 22.34
N LEU A 781 -15.06 4.83 23.31
CA LEU A 781 -14.66 4.70 24.72
C LEU A 781 -15.73 4.06 25.57
N ARG A 782 -15.28 3.25 26.54
CA ARG A 782 -16.13 2.76 27.62
C ARG A 782 -16.08 3.77 28.77
N ALA A 783 -16.92 4.77 28.73
CA ALA A 783 -16.97 5.84 29.72
C ALA A 783 -17.77 5.43 30.94
N GLY A 784 -17.31 5.82 32.12
CA GLY A 784 -18.09 5.78 33.37
C GLY A 784 -18.91 7.04 33.58
N ARG A 785 -19.81 7.03 34.57
CA ARG A 785 -20.59 8.20 34.97
C ARG A 785 -19.71 9.38 35.38
N ASP A 786 -18.57 9.09 35.98
CA ASP A 786 -17.63 10.07 36.52
C ASP A 786 -16.56 10.47 35.50
N LEU A 787 -16.80 10.27 34.18
CA LEU A 787 -15.87 10.68 33.14
C LEU A 787 -15.61 12.18 33.20
N ALA A 788 -14.38 12.56 33.45
CA ALA A 788 -13.90 13.94 33.37
C ALA A 788 -13.10 14.16 32.08
N VAL A 789 -13.41 15.20 31.33
CA VAL A 789 -12.65 15.60 30.13
C VAL A 789 -12.14 17.02 30.34
N GLY A 790 -10.81 17.16 30.28
CA GLY A 790 -10.14 18.44 30.49
C GLY A 790 -10.45 19.49 29.41
N GLU A 791 -10.21 20.73 29.75
CA GLU A 791 -10.34 21.86 28.83
C GLU A 791 -9.38 21.69 27.63
N ASP A 792 -9.80 22.09 26.43
CA ASP A 792 -9.05 21.99 25.17
C ASP A 792 -8.62 20.55 24.81
N ALA A 793 -9.15 19.51 25.48
CA ALA A 793 -8.72 18.14 25.25
C ALA A 793 -8.81 17.72 23.78
N PHE A 794 -9.79 18.25 23.05
CA PHE A 794 -10.05 17.94 21.64
C PHE A 794 -9.97 19.17 20.71
N GLU A 795 -9.31 20.22 21.15
CA GLU A 795 -9.12 21.42 20.30
C GLU A 795 -8.35 21.07 19.02
N GLY A 796 -8.87 21.45 17.85
CA GLY A 796 -8.24 21.18 16.55
C GLY A 796 -8.48 19.76 16.00
N THR A 797 -9.48 19.03 16.53
CA THR A 797 -9.92 17.72 15.99
C THR A 797 -11.05 17.90 14.96
N ALA A 798 -10.83 18.72 13.94
CA ALA A 798 -11.87 19.09 12.96
C ALA A 798 -12.44 17.90 12.15
N ALA A 799 -11.70 16.80 12.04
CA ALA A 799 -12.16 15.58 11.37
C ALA A 799 -13.11 14.71 12.20
N LEU A 800 -13.37 15.05 13.48
CA LEU A 800 -14.13 14.19 14.38
C LEU A 800 -15.60 14.06 13.93
N LYS A 801 -16.00 12.84 13.60
CA LYS A 801 -17.33 12.48 13.10
C LYS A 801 -18.05 11.45 13.98
N VAL A 802 -17.34 10.67 14.75
CA VAL A 802 -17.92 9.58 15.54
C VAL A 802 -17.40 9.62 16.97
N LEU A 803 -18.31 9.77 17.91
CA LEU A 803 -18.11 9.50 19.35
C LEU A 803 -18.97 8.31 19.75
N ALA A 804 -18.34 7.19 20.07
CA ALA A 804 -19.06 5.98 20.48
C ALA A 804 -18.84 5.69 21.96
N PHE A 805 -19.91 5.77 22.74
CA PHE A 805 -19.92 5.45 24.18
C PHE A 805 -20.50 4.04 24.38
N THR A 806 -19.68 3.12 24.90
CA THR A 806 -20.06 1.72 25.07
C THR A 806 -20.58 1.36 26.45
N PHE A 807 -20.57 2.31 27.36
CA PHE A 807 -21.02 2.12 28.75
C PHE A 807 -22.02 3.22 29.19
N GLU A 808 -21.87 3.80 30.40
CA GLU A 808 -22.80 4.78 30.94
C GLU A 808 -22.66 6.18 30.32
N ALA A 809 -23.72 6.97 30.42
CA ALA A 809 -23.64 8.37 30.09
C ALA A 809 -22.86 9.14 31.18
N PRO A 810 -21.95 10.03 30.81
CA PRO A 810 -21.29 10.91 31.77
C PRO A 810 -22.32 11.72 32.57
N GLN A 811 -22.15 11.81 33.89
CA GLN A 811 -23.02 12.59 34.77
C GLN A 811 -22.84 14.08 34.52
N ASP A 812 -21.60 14.52 34.23
CA ASP A 812 -21.30 15.88 33.83
C ASP A 812 -21.31 16.00 32.29
N PRO A 813 -22.28 16.69 31.69
CA PRO A 813 -22.35 16.87 30.27
C PRO A 813 -21.21 17.71 29.70
N THR A 814 -20.46 18.47 30.52
CA THR A 814 -19.28 19.22 30.11
C THR A 814 -18.20 18.30 29.50
N ALA A 815 -18.12 17.04 29.95
CA ALA A 815 -17.23 16.06 29.34
C ALA A 815 -17.49 15.89 27.84
N VAL A 816 -18.73 15.79 27.42
CA VAL A 816 -19.10 15.67 26.01
C VAL A 816 -18.94 16.99 25.26
N ASP A 817 -19.24 18.13 25.91
CA ASP A 817 -19.01 19.46 25.33
C ASP A 817 -17.52 19.64 24.98
N ASN A 818 -16.61 19.24 25.88
CA ASN A 818 -15.16 19.31 25.67
C ASN A 818 -14.68 18.35 24.56
N MET A 819 -15.33 17.19 24.40
CA MET A 819 -15.01 16.27 23.28
C MET A 819 -15.47 16.83 21.92
N LEU A 820 -16.55 17.60 21.89
CA LEU A 820 -17.07 18.24 20.68
C LEU A 820 -16.46 19.61 20.39
N ALA A 821 -15.53 20.10 21.20
CA ALA A 821 -14.93 21.42 21.06
C ALA A 821 -14.21 21.62 19.71
N GLY A 822 -13.72 20.52 19.09
CA GLY A 822 -13.14 20.55 17.74
C GLY A 822 -14.15 20.60 16.60
N ALA A 823 -15.42 20.27 16.85
CA ALA A 823 -16.48 20.32 15.84
C ALA A 823 -17.01 21.77 15.70
N THR A 824 -16.64 22.43 14.63
CA THR A 824 -16.92 23.87 14.44
C THR A 824 -18.30 24.17 13.85
N GLU A 825 -18.87 23.24 13.08
CA GLU A 825 -20.14 23.43 12.39
C GLU A 825 -21.33 22.91 13.21
N GLU A 826 -22.48 23.57 13.06
CA GLU A 826 -23.74 23.08 13.60
C GLU A 826 -24.34 21.96 12.73
N VAL A 827 -25.14 21.10 13.34
CA VAL A 827 -25.77 19.94 12.67
C VAL A 827 -26.57 20.36 11.44
N ALA A 828 -27.27 21.48 11.48
CA ALA A 828 -28.07 21.96 10.36
C ALA A 828 -27.24 22.53 9.20
N ALA A 829 -26.02 22.96 9.46
CA ALA A 829 -25.13 23.56 8.46
C ALA A 829 -24.13 22.53 7.87
N SER A 830 -23.96 21.39 8.51
CA SER A 830 -22.99 20.38 8.11
C SER A 830 -23.62 19.31 7.23
N ALA A 831 -22.98 19.03 6.08
CA ALA A 831 -23.38 17.92 5.21
C ALA A 831 -23.06 16.52 5.84
N ASP A 832 -22.09 16.47 6.74
CA ASP A 832 -21.67 15.26 7.46
C ASP A 832 -21.40 15.59 8.94
N PRO A 833 -22.45 15.82 9.74
CA PRO A 833 -22.32 16.23 11.14
C PRO A 833 -21.80 15.09 12.02
N PRO A 834 -21.13 15.43 13.14
CA PRO A 834 -20.75 14.46 14.16
C PRO A 834 -21.93 13.68 14.73
N VAL A 835 -21.68 12.42 15.12
CA VAL A 835 -22.68 11.54 15.73
C VAL A 835 -22.16 10.94 17.02
N ILE A 836 -22.98 11.02 18.04
CA ILE A 836 -22.78 10.33 19.31
C ILE A 836 -23.58 9.04 19.27
N TYR A 837 -22.88 7.92 19.25
CA TYR A 837 -23.48 6.60 19.43
C TYR A 837 -23.55 6.28 20.91
N ALA A 838 -24.73 6.03 21.41
CA ALA A 838 -25.00 5.83 22.82
C ALA A 838 -25.66 4.48 23.08
N SER A 839 -25.32 3.81 24.20
CA SER A 839 -25.96 2.58 24.60
C SER A 839 -27.40 2.82 25.08
N ARG A 840 -28.35 2.03 24.58
CA ARG A 840 -29.78 2.13 24.99
C ARG A 840 -30.00 1.96 26.49
N ALA A 841 -29.21 1.11 27.13
CA ALA A 841 -29.40 0.72 28.52
C ALA A 841 -28.84 1.72 29.53
N MET A 842 -28.04 2.72 29.11
CA MET A 842 -27.10 3.40 29.98
C MET A 842 -27.36 4.90 30.19
N GLY A 843 -28.61 5.28 30.24
CA GLY A 843 -28.99 6.63 30.67
C GLY A 843 -28.96 7.74 29.61
N TRP A 844 -28.70 7.40 28.33
CA TRP A 844 -28.67 8.33 27.22
C TRP A 844 -30.09 8.67 26.73
N THR A 845 -30.83 9.40 27.57
CA THR A 845 -32.18 9.86 27.22
C THR A 845 -32.32 11.36 27.46
N ARG A 846 -33.30 11.99 26.82
CA ARG A 846 -33.59 13.42 26.99
C ARG A 846 -34.00 13.76 28.42
N GLU A 847 -34.69 12.85 29.12
CA GLU A 847 -35.11 13.03 30.49
C GLU A 847 -33.94 13.06 31.47
N LYS A 848 -32.86 12.35 31.16
CA LYS A 848 -31.68 12.24 32.03
C LYS A 848 -30.57 13.22 31.66
N ILE A 849 -30.48 13.63 30.39
CA ILE A 849 -29.42 14.51 29.90
C ILE A 849 -30.05 15.73 29.24
N ALA A 850 -30.03 16.87 29.94
CA ALA A 850 -30.63 18.11 29.48
C ALA A 850 -29.97 18.69 28.20
N ARG A 851 -28.75 18.22 27.83
CA ARG A 851 -28.05 18.59 26.58
C ARG A 851 -28.66 17.94 25.35
N ILE A 852 -29.43 16.87 25.49
CA ILE A 852 -30.07 16.20 24.36
C ILE A 852 -31.40 16.88 24.08
N GLN A 853 -31.47 17.64 23.01
CA GLN A 853 -32.64 18.42 22.62
C GLN A 853 -33.38 17.76 21.43
N PRO A 854 -34.68 17.95 21.29
CA PRO A 854 -35.43 17.54 20.08
C PRO A 854 -34.81 18.20 18.84
N PRO A 855 -34.70 17.48 17.73
CA PRO A 855 -34.21 18.08 16.49
C PRO A 855 -35.21 19.12 15.97
N THR A 856 -34.71 20.26 15.49
CA THR A 856 -35.48 21.29 14.80
C THR A 856 -35.98 20.81 13.42
N GLU A 857 -36.87 21.59 12.78
CA GLU A 857 -37.32 21.26 11.43
C GLU A 857 -36.18 21.33 10.40
N ALA A 858 -35.29 22.31 10.51
CA ALA A 858 -34.12 22.47 9.64
C ALA A 858 -33.16 21.28 9.80
N GLU A 859 -32.90 20.84 11.03
CA GLU A 859 -32.06 19.66 11.30
C GLU A 859 -32.70 18.37 10.76
N ARG A 860 -34.01 18.21 10.89
CA ARG A 860 -34.72 17.04 10.30
C ARG A 860 -34.63 17.04 8.78
N ALA A 861 -34.72 18.21 8.15
CA ALA A 861 -34.57 18.34 6.71
C ALA A 861 -33.15 18.07 6.24
N ALA A 862 -32.13 18.48 7.02
CA ALA A 862 -30.72 18.24 6.77
C ALA A 862 -30.24 16.86 7.29
N CYS A 863 -31.13 16.07 7.92
CA CYS A 863 -30.76 14.81 8.57
C CYS A 863 -30.20 13.82 7.55
N PRO A 864 -28.93 13.37 7.71
CA PRO A 864 -28.38 12.37 6.81
C PRO A 864 -29.24 11.10 6.80
N PRO A 865 -29.47 10.46 5.63
CA PRO A 865 -30.34 9.28 5.51
C PRO A 865 -29.99 8.15 6.48
N TRP A 866 -28.71 8.01 6.81
CA TRP A 866 -28.22 6.99 7.76
C TRP A 866 -28.54 7.35 9.22
N VAL A 867 -28.61 8.64 9.60
CA VAL A 867 -29.10 9.07 10.92
C VAL A 867 -30.61 8.92 10.99
N ALA A 868 -31.32 9.28 9.93
CA ALA A 868 -32.78 9.20 9.88
C ALA A 868 -33.29 7.76 10.06
N ASN A 869 -32.50 6.76 9.71
CA ASN A 869 -32.81 5.35 9.87
C ASN A 869 -32.35 4.75 11.23
N ALA A 870 -31.60 5.51 12.04
CA ALA A 870 -31.17 5.11 13.36
C ALA A 870 -32.22 5.49 14.42
N PRO A 871 -32.21 4.84 15.61
CA PRO A 871 -33.05 5.26 16.74
C PRO A 871 -32.52 6.60 17.29
N VAL A 872 -32.91 7.70 16.68
CA VAL A 872 -32.50 9.07 17.07
C VAL A 872 -33.06 9.41 18.45
N VAL A 873 -32.18 9.77 19.38
CA VAL A 873 -32.53 10.30 20.70
C VAL A 873 -32.74 11.81 20.61
N GLY A 874 -31.88 12.53 19.89
CA GLY A 874 -31.96 13.96 19.73
C GLY A 874 -30.68 14.55 19.11
N VAL A 875 -30.47 15.84 19.35
CA VAL A 875 -29.27 16.59 18.96
C VAL A 875 -28.59 17.09 20.23
N TRP A 876 -27.28 16.93 20.32
CA TRP A 876 -26.51 17.46 21.43
C TRP A 876 -26.35 18.97 21.32
N GLN A 877 -26.80 19.68 22.34
CA GLN A 877 -26.66 21.13 22.46
C GLN A 877 -25.66 21.47 23.57
N THR A 878 -24.57 22.15 23.21
CA THR A 878 -23.51 22.52 24.16
C THR A 878 -23.99 23.58 25.16
N ALA A 879 -23.19 23.88 26.18
CA ALA A 879 -23.47 24.95 27.15
C ALA A 879 -23.64 26.33 26.50
N SER A 880 -22.93 26.59 25.41
CA SER A 880 -23.04 27.84 24.62
C SER A 880 -24.29 27.89 23.74
N GLY A 881 -25.11 26.86 23.71
CA GLY A 881 -26.31 26.77 22.87
C GLY A 881 -26.06 26.17 21.46
N ALA A 882 -24.82 25.94 21.07
CA ALA A 882 -24.49 25.37 19.76
C ALA A 882 -24.93 23.89 19.63
N ARG A 883 -25.53 23.54 18.50
CA ARG A 883 -26.10 22.22 18.22
C ARG A 883 -25.13 21.41 17.38
N ARG A 884 -24.32 20.55 18.02
CA ARG A 884 -23.06 20.03 17.46
C ARG A 884 -23.11 18.60 16.92
N ALA A 885 -23.92 17.72 17.48
CA ALA A 885 -23.90 16.31 17.08
C ALA A 885 -25.28 15.66 17.16
N TRP A 886 -25.57 14.73 16.29
CA TRP A 886 -26.69 13.83 16.46
C TRP A 886 -26.42 12.84 17.59
N VAL A 887 -27.43 12.57 18.41
CA VAL A 887 -27.39 11.51 19.42
C VAL A 887 -28.30 10.39 18.98
N VAL A 888 -27.70 9.22 18.76
CA VAL A 888 -28.44 8.02 18.33
C VAL A 888 -28.15 6.88 19.30
N HIS A 889 -29.14 6.04 19.57
CA HIS A 889 -28.85 4.80 20.28
C HIS A 889 -28.01 3.91 19.37
N ALA A 890 -26.94 3.35 19.95
CA ALA A 890 -26.16 2.31 19.31
C ALA A 890 -27.12 1.21 18.88
N PRO A 891 -27.13 0.83 17.61
CA PRO A 891 -28.11 -0.09 17.09
C PRO A 891 -27.91 -1.50 17.66
N SER A 892 -28.95 -2.30 17.53
CA SER A 892 -28.84 -3.75 17.68
C SER A 892 -27.81 -4.30 16.68
N LYS A 893 -27.42 -5.56 16.81
CA LYS A 893 -26.47 -6.31 15.94
C LYS A 893 -26.63 -6.09 14.42
N ASP A 894 -27.69 -5.42 14.00
CA ASP A 894 -28.09 -5.17 12.61
C ASP A 894 -27.76 -3.77 12.08
N ASP A 895 -27.09 -2.88 12.84
CA ASP A 895 -26.63 -1.59 12.32
C ASP A 895 -25.25 -1.75 11.69
N PRO A 896 -25.12 -1.47 10.40
CA PRO A 896 -23.87 -1.62 9.67
C PRO A 896 -22.71 -0.74 10.19
N ARG A 897 -23.00 0.36 10.88
CA ARG A 897 -21.97 1.20 11.52
C ARG A 897 -21.69 0.77 12.97
N GLY A 898 -22.68 0.25 13.68
CA GLY A 898 -22.57 -0.21 15.06
C GLY A 898 -21.90 -1.57 15.21
N THR A 899 -22.07 -2.47 14.26
CA THR A 899 -21.57 -3.85 14.36
C THR A 899 -20.04 -3.92 14.44
N TYR A 900 -19.32 -3.04 13.75
CA TYR A 900 -17.85 -2.96 13.83
C TYR A 900 -17.32 -2.27 15.09
N LEU A 901 -18.12 -1.45 15.72
CA LEU A 901 -17.75 -0.76 16.96
C LEU A 901 -17.87 -1.68 18.20
N PHE A 902 -18.63 -2.77 18.10
CA PHE A 902 -19.02 -3.55 19.29
C PHE A 902 -18.67 -5.05 19.23
N LEU A 903 -17.99 -5.54 18.19
CA LEU A 903 -17.72 -6.98 18.00
C LEU A 903 -16.23 -7.36 17.98
N ARG A 904 -15.41 -6.64 18.70
CA ARG A 904 -14.08 -7.16 19.06
C ARG A 904 -13.86 -7.12 20.55
#